data_c6454dc3e31a70e7fa167df1e0def7be
#
_entry.id   c6454dc3e31a70e7fa167df1e0def7be
#
_cell.length_a   1.000
_cell.length_b   1.000
_cell.length_c   1.000
_cell.angle_alpha   90.00
_cell.angle_beta   90.00
_cell.angle_gamma   90.00
#
_symmetry.space_group_name_H-M   'P 1'
#
loop_
_entity.id
_entity.type
_entity.pdbx_description
1 polymer ?
#
loop_
_entity_poly.entity_id
_entity_poly.type
_entity_poly.pdbx_seq_one_letter_code
_entity_poly.pdbx_strand_id
1 'polypeptide(L)'
;MYHLILKEKALLLEPESMYSYPNATSITTRAMKRKSYVRIFAILLSVIVLASCERPVSRPTNDQAYSCVDSLLTQANSYLFTEPLRSCRILREALPACTDEKDQVQLQNLLAKALFLSSQYDSALYYSEKVIDYCWKQKELTPQIHRLLTENYNILGNTKGRTSGNNLALHYYKQALFHCLQSDKQRFLPDLCTNIADTYVRTGDFVNGVMYYRQALHYADSLGLPQEECSFIYHGLGHTYTELHDFDNADYFYRQTEAFLDHMDIHEKFVYFNNRGLYYYSRKDYPNSKKYHRQAFATVQGSPDYQYEQNLSKINLAELYLIGGQTDSARLFLKEARDFFLSINQTSALSYIQTQEFALAVAEKDWDEAQAILQTMDDNEIEPSLMLIRKQYQEQYYTRTNRYKEAYQVLGERIRLDDSIRNEQIKMRVAEIDMRYKQDTTVMQQAIVIEKQQNHMRLLQMSSYLWISLCLLLILVLIFIYLYDKKQKAYITVQQKNKIAELKMENIRNRISPHFIFNVLNRSINYNELCFKKEEISELVKLLRQNLSLSEQLYISLKEELNFVRTYVHLESKRLDQFSFEIEQAPDVNDQQIFIPSMLIQIPVENAMKHGLRAKEGEKRLRIRIQREGNHTLIRIQDNGGGLRDQPIHNDNVGFGLKIITQTISLLNEHNKEKLELQIHNITTDEGETGVEVCFNIPDEYSYEL
;
A
#
# COMPACT_ATOMS: atom_id res chain seq x y z
N MET A 1 40.38 1.36 -9.97
CA MET A 1 40.20 -0.08 -9.68
C MET A 1 39.51 -0.31 -8.32
N TYR A 2 39.83 0.47 -7.28
CA TYR A 2 39.16 0.39 -5.96
C TYR A 2 37.69 0.84 -5.98
N HIS A 3 37.34 1.80 -6.84
CA HIS A 3 35.96 2.29 -7.03
C HIS A 3 35.03 1.26 -7.70
N LEU A 4 35.53 0.29 -8.44
CA LEU A 4 34.74 -0.77 -9.09
C LEU A 4 34.41 -1.90 -8.11
N ILE A 5 35.29 -2.20 -7.17
CA ILE A 5 35.10 -3.30 -6.18
C ILE A 5 34.08 -2.93 -5.11
N LEU A 6 33.98 -1.64 -4.77
CA LEU A 6 32.97 -1.15 -3.83
C LEU A 6 31.58 -1.01 -4.47
N LYS A 7 31.48 -0.82 -5.79
CA LYS A 7 30.19 -0.84 -6.52
C LYS A 7 29.55 -2.22 -6.51
N GLU A 8 30.32 -3.29 -6.61
CA GLU A 8 29.78 -4.66 -6.57
C GLU A 8 29.32 -5.10 -5.16
N LYS A 9 29.97 -4.62 -4.10
CA LYS A 9 29.54 -4.96 -2.71
C LYS A 9 28.33 -4.17 -2.23
N ALA A 10 28.10 -2.97 -2.74
CA ALA A 10 26.90 -2.18 -2.40
C ALA A 10 25.63 -2.64 -3.13
N LEU A 11 25.77 -3.34 -4.26
CA LEU A 11 24.65 -3.94 -5.01
C LEU A 11 24.10 -5.22 -4.39
N LEU A 12 24.80 -5.81 -3.39
CA LEU A 12 24.41 -7.07 -2.73
C LEU A 12 23.65 -6.90 -1.41
N LEU A 13 23.31 -5.67 -1.02
CA LEU A 13 22.46 -5.39 0.13
C LEU A 13 21.02 -5.05 -0.32
N GLU A 14 20.38 -6.01 -0.97
CA GLU A 14 18.92 -5.98 -1.10
C GLU A 14 18.27 -6.23 0.27
N PRO A 15 17.12 -5.61 0.58
CA PRO A 15 16.45 -5.73 1.87
C PRO A 15 16.02 -7.16 2.22
N GLU A 16 15.98 -8.07 1.27
CA GLU A 16 15.53 -9.46 1.48
C GLU A 16 16.48 -10.30 2.34
N SER A 17 17.76 -9.94 2.48
CA SER A 17 18.69 -10.71 3.31
C SER A 17 18.68 -10.35 4.80
N MET A 18 17.95 -9.32 5.23
CA MET A 18 17.84 -8.93 6.65
C MET A 18 16.68 -9.57 7.42
N TYR A 19 15.80 -10.35 6.77
CA TYR A 19 14.57 -10.84 7.40
C TYR A 19 14.33 -12.35 7.30
N SER A 20 15.36 -13.18 7.38
CA SER A 20 15.17 -14.62 7.61
C SER A 20 15.31 -14.93 9.11
N TYR A 21 14.23 -14.79 9.87
CA TYR A 21 14.17 -15.24 11.26
C TYR A 21 13.53 -16.64 11.36
N PRO A 22 14.11 -17.56 12.15
CA PRO A 22 13.49 -18.86 12.42
C PRO A 22 12.31 -18.72 13.39
N ASN A 23 11.25 -19.46 13.11
CA ASN A 23 9.98 -19.52 13.83
C ASN A 23 10.14 -19.64 15.36
N ALA A 24 9.62 -18.67 16.09
CA ALA A 24 9.57 -18.62 17.54
C ALA A 24 8.32 -19.33 18.08
N THR A 25 8.35 -20.65 18.14
CA THR A 25 7.35 -21.40 18.92
C THR A 25 8.03 -22.52 19.68
N SER A 26 8.61 -22.24 20.84
CA SER A 26 8.81 -23.19 21.96
C SER A 26 9.68 -22.65 23.10
N ILE A 27 9.35 -21.51 23.73
CA ILE A 27 10.06 -21.06 24.95
C ILE A 27 9.06 -20.45 25.96
N THR A 28 8.12 -21.22 26.45
CA THR A 28 7.25 -20.74 27.55
C THR A 28 7.27 -21.57 28.83
N THR A 29 8.18 -22.52 29.01
CA THR A 29 8.12 -23.41 30.20
C THR A 29 9.39 -23.54 31.03
N ARG A 30 10.34 -22.59 31.02
CA ARG A 30 11.55 -22.71 31.87
C ARG A 30 11.93 -21.49 32.72
N ALA A 31 11.01 -20.54 32.95
CA ALA A 31 11.33 -19.29 33.68
C ALA A 31 11.24 -19.34 35.21
N MET A 32 10.94 -20.49 35.86
CA MET A 32 10.58 -20.47 37.30
C MET A 32 11.62 -21.03 38.33
N LYS A 33 12.85 -21.35 37.94
CA LYS A 33 13.83 -21.89 38.92
C LYS A 33 15.15 -21.10 39.11
N ARG A 34 15.22 -19.79 38.80
CA ARG A 34 16.49 -19.05 38.84
C ARG A 34 16.58 -17.87 39.83
N LYS A 35 15.75 -17.78 40.86
CA LYS A 35 15.82 -16.67 41.83
C LYS A 35 16.98 -16.73 42.83
N SER A 36 17.73 -17.83 42.97
CA SER A 36 18.78 -17.96 43.99
C SER A 36 20.19 -17.53 43.55
N TYR A 37 20.55 -17.65 42.30
CA TYR A 37 21.91 -17.32 41.82
C TYR A 37 22.15 -15.86 41.51
N VAL A 38 21.10 -15.10 41.27
CA VAL A 38 21.19 -13.65 40.97
C VAL A 38 21.60 -12.83 42.21
N ARG A 39 21.26 -13.29 43.43
CA ARG A 39 21.63 -12.59 44.68
C ARG A 39 23.11 -12.73 45.05
N ILE A 40 23.76 -13.84 44.75
CA ILE A 40 25.19 -14.04 45.03
C ILE A 40 26.05 -13.24 44.01
N PHE A 41 25.61 -13.10 42.77
CA PHE A 41 26.32 -12.33 41.74
C PHE A 41 26.21 -10.83 41.96
N ALA A 42 25.07 -10.35 42.48
CA ALA A 42 24.88 -8.95 42.81
C ALA A 42 25.78 -8.44 43.95
N ILE A 43 26.12 -9.31 44.92
CA ILE A 43 27.03 -9.00 46.04
C ILE A 43 28.50 -8.96 45.56
N LEU A 44 28.90 -9.82 44.63
CA LEU A 44 30.25 -9.80 44.04
C LEU A 44 30.44 -8.62 43.08
N LEU A 45 29.41 -8.20 42.38
CA LEU A 45 29.46 -7.03 41.48
C LEU A 45 29.54 -5.71 42.23
N SER A 46 28.90 -5.62 43.43
CA SER A 46 28.97 -4.39 44.27
C SER A 46 30.36 -4.18 44.86
N VAL A 47 31.16 -5.19 45.06
CA VAL A 47 32.54 -5.10 45.55
C VAL A 47 33.49 -4.65 44.44
N ILE A 48 33.24 -5.00 43.19
CA ILE A 48 34.06 -4.59 42.04
C ILE A 48 33.76 -3.15 41.61
N VAL A 49 32.50 -2.69 41.76
CA VAL A 49 32.09 -1.32 41.44
C VAL A 49 32.60 -0.29 42.47
N LEU A 50 32.80 -0.73 43.73
CA LEU A 50 33.39 0.15 44.80
C LEU A 50 34.90 0.33 44.66
N ALA A 51 35.59 -0.54 43.89
CA ALA A 51 37.02 -0.43 43.66
C ALA A 51 37.41 0.37 42.43
N SER A 52 36.44 0.83 41.64
CA SER A 52 36.67 1.58 40.36
C SER A 52 36.34 3.05 40.43
N CYS A 53 35.94 3.60 41.60
CA CYS A 53 35.58 4.98 41.77
C CYS A 53 36.67 5.82 42.43
N GLU A 54 37.88 5.83 41.88
CA GLU A 54 38.85 6.92 42.11
C GLU A 54 39.66 7.20 40.85
N ARG A 55 39.04 7.90 39.92
CA ARG A 55 39.80 8.74 38.98
C ARG A 55 39.33 10.17 39.13
N PRO A 56 40.24 11.11 39.34
CA PRO A 56 39.86 12.53 39.47
C PRO A 56 39.25 12.98 38.15
N VAL A 57 38.02 13.45 38.23
CA VAL A 57 37.38 14.19 37.12
C VAL A 57 38.20 15.46 36.96
N SER A 58 39.08 15.50 35.95
CA SER A 58 39.65 16.76 35.48
C SER A 58 38.48 17.59 34.97
N ARG A 59 38.17 18.67 35.66
CA ARG A 59 37.28 19.72 35.15
C ARG A 59 37.84 20.17 33.81
N PRO A 60 37.04 20.23 32.74
CA PRO A 60 37.48 20.85 31.51
C PRO A 60 37.76 22.31 31.82
N THR A 61 38.99 22.73 31.68
CA THR A 61 39.39 24.11 31.64
C THR A 61 38.70 24.76 30.46
N ASN A 62 37.85 25.70 30.72
CA ASN A 62 37.08 26.48 29.76
C ASN A 62 37.99 27.54 29.14
N ASP A 63 38.85 27.12 28.19
CA ASP A 63 39.65 27.99 27.34
C ASP A 63 39.90 27.30 25.99
N GLN A 64 38.81 26.91 25.30
CA GLN A 64 38.86 26.80 23.86
C GLN A 64 38.51 28.16 23.28
N ALA A 65 39.55 28.91 22.92
CA ALA A 65 39.42 30.02 22.00
C ALA A 65 38.68 29.46 20.74
N TYR A 66 37.45 29.92 20.50
CA TYR A 66 36.73 29.62 19.28
C TYR A 66 37.66 29.91 18.12
N SER A 67 37.92 28.91 17.25
CA SER A 67 38.74 29.11 16.07
C SER A 67 38.04 30.18 15.21
N CYS A 68 38.81 30.94 14.46
CA CYS A 68 38.27 31.95 13.52
C CYS A 68 37.26 31.29 12.57
N VAL A 69 37.45 29.99 12.25
CA VAL A 69 36.61 29.18 11.40
C VAL A 69 35.27 28.86 12.06
N ASP A 70 35.21 28.56 13.35
CA ASP A 70 33.93 28.31 14.07
C ASP A 70 33.02 29.53 14.07
N SER A 71 33.62 30.75 14.21
CA SER A 71 32.88 31.99 14.09
C SER A 71 32.31 32.22 12.71
N LEU A 72 33.10 31.96 11.67
CA LEU A 72 32.67 32.04 10.24
C LEU A 72 31.58 31.02 9.89
N LEU A 73 31.72 29.77 10.36
CA LEU A 73 30.71 28.74 10.21
C LEU A 73 29.38 29.12 10.87
N THR A 74 29.45 29.68 12.10
CA THR A 74 28.26 30.13 12.80
C THR A 74 27.57 31.29 12.07
N GLN A 75 28.35 32.26 11.58
CA GLN A 75 27.86 33.40 10.82
C GLN A 75 27.25 32.92 9.46
N ALA A 76 27.91 32.07 8.72
CA ALA A 76 27.40 31.56 7.46
C ALA A 76 26.14 30.73 7.65
N ASN A 77 26.08 29.92 8.74
CA ASN A 77 24.93 29.07 9.04
C ASN A 77 23.68 29.90 9.42
N SER A 78 23.86 31.11 10.06
CA SER A 78 22.71 31.97 10.36
C SER A 78 21.99 32.51 9.12
N TYR A 79 22.68 32.59 7.97
CA TYR A 79 22.11 33.02 6.69
C TYR A 79 21.70 31.85 5.80
N LEU A 80 21.93 30.59 6.21
CA LEU A 80 21.82 29.42 5.35
C LEU A 80 20.42 29.29 4.71
N PHE A 81 19.37 29.50 5.50
CA PHE A 81 17.99 29.34 5.03
C PHE A 81 17.34 30.67 4.61
N THR A 82 17.78 31.80 5.13
CA THR A 82 17.18 33.11 4.86
C THR A 82 17.84 33.81 3.65
N GLU A 83 19.17 33.76 3.56
CA GLU A 83 19.96 34.40 2.52
C GLU A 83 21.07 33.45 2.02
N PRO A 84 20.76 32.31 1.36
CA PRO A 84 21.76 31.29 1.02
C PRO A 84 22.91 31.82 0.14
N LEU A 85 22.64 32.76 -0.74
CA LEU A 85 23.68 33.45 -1.55
C LEU A 85 24.69 34.23 -0.69
N ARG A 86 24.25 34.83 0.42
CA ARG A 86 25.13 35.50 1.38
C ARG A 86 26.00 34.51 2.14
N SER A 87 25.41 33.38 2.56
CA SER A 87 26.16 32.26 3.14
C SER A 87 27.24 31.76 2.16
N CYS A 88 26.90 31.54 0.89
CA CYS A 88 27.86 31.15 -0.13
C CYS A 88 29.03 32.13 -0.27
N ARG A 89 28.77 33.45 -0.21
CA ARG A 89 29.82 34.48 -0.33
C ARG A 89 30.79 34.40 0.84
N ILE A 90 30.28 34.37 2.07
CA ILE A 90 31.11 34.28 3.30
C ILE A 90 32.01 33.04 3.24
N LEU A 91 31.46 31.89 2.84
CA LEU A 91 32.20 30.62 2.80
C LEU A 91 33.23 30.57 1.67
N ARG A 92 32.94 31.14 0.49
CA ARG A 92 33.88 31.23 -0.63
C ARG A 92 35.06 32.14 -0.31
N GLU A 93 34.85 33.23 0.44
CA GLU A 93 35.91 34.14 0.87
C GLU A 93 36.79 33.51 1.96
N ALA A 94 36.22 32.73 2.87
CA ALA A 94 36.90 32.04 3.94
C ALA A 94 37.77 30.86 3.48
N LEU A 95 37.29 30.11 2.47
CA LEU A 95 37.91 28.84 2.06
C LEU A 95 39.38 28.94 1.64
N PRO A 96 39.82 29.93 0.83
CA PRO A 96 41.23 30.06 0.44
C PRO A 96 42.16 30.46 1.59
N ALA A 97 41.63 31.10 2.64
CA ALA A 97 42.41 31.54 3.79
C ALA A 97 42.61 30.42 4.83
N CYS A 98 41.86 29.34 4.74
CA CYS A 98 41.94 28.21 5.64
C CYS A 98 43.00 27.22 5.21
N THR A 99 43.96 26.93 6.09
CA THR A 99 45.08 26.01 5.79
C THR A 99 44.92 24.62 6.38
N ASP A 100 44.07 24.48 7.39
CA ASP A 100 43.75 23.20 8.02
C ASP A 100 42.77 22.41 7.16
N GLU A 101 43.08 21.17 6.84
CA GLU A 101 42.26 20.32 5.96
C GLU A 101 40.90 19.99 6.58
N LYS A 102 40.86 19.80 7.91
CA LYS A 102 39.60 19.47 8.62
C LYS A 102 38.66 20.65 8.62
N ASP A 103 39.19 21.87 8.84
CA ASP A 103 38.39 23.10 8.81
C ASP A 103 37.92 23.42 7.39
N GLN A 104 38.79 23.19 6.36
CA GLN A 104 38.41 23.32 4.95
C GLN A 104 37.21 22.41 4.61
N VAL A 105 37.21 21.18 5.09
CA VAL A 105 36.13 20.22 4.84
C VAL A 105 34.81 20.69 5.51
N GLN A 106 34.85 21.28 6.70
CA GLN A 106 33.64 21.85 7.35
C GLN A 106 33.09 23.04 6.57
N LEU A 107 33.97 23.93 6.07
CA LEU A 107 33.58 25.05 5.22
C LEU A 107 32.96 24.55 3.90
N GLN A 108 33.57 23.54 3.26
CA GLN A 108 33.08 22.93 2.02
C GLN A 108 31.75 22.26 2.22
N ASN A 109 31.54 21.55 3.35
CA ASN A 109 30.27 20.91 3.67
C ASN A 109 29.12 21.94 3.82
N LEU A 110 29.35 23.04 4.54
CA LEU A 110 28.36 24.10 4.68
C LEU A 110 28.14 24.85 3.35
N LEU A 111 29.20 25.05 2.57
CA LEU A 111 29.12 25.66 1.24
C LEU A 111 28.29 24.80 0.28
N ALA A 112 28.46 23.49 0.28
CA ALA A 112 27.65 22.58 -0.54
C ALA A 112 26.16 22.71 -0.23
N LYS A 113 25.78 22.83 1.04
CA LYS A 113 24.39 23.09 1.48
C LYS A 113 23.87 24.43 0.98
N ALA A 114 24.64 25.50 1.18
CA ALA A 114 24.27 26.84 0.75
C ALA A 114 24.10 26.95 -0.77
N LEU A 115 24.99 26.28 -1.54
CA LEU A 115 24.92 26.20 -2.99
C LEU A 115 23.67 25.44 -3.47
N PHE A 116 23.35 24.33 -2.82
CA PHE A 116 22.13 23.60 -3.11
C PHE A 116 20.89 24.47 -2.88
N LEU A 117 20.79 25.14 -1.74
CA LEU A 117 19.67 26.04 -1.41
C LEU A 117 19.57 27.25 -2.35
N SER A 118 20.69 27.69 -2.93
CA SER A 118 20.73 28.74 -3.94
C SER A 118 20.59 28.23 -5.39
N SER A 119 20.18 26.98 -5.58
CA SER A 119 19.98 26.32 -6.90
C SER A 119 21.23 26.23 -7.76
N GLN A 120 22.43 26.37 -7.19
CA GLN A 120 23.72 26.20 -7.88
C GLN A 120 24.15 24.71 -7.82
N TYR A 121 23.40 23.84 -8.50
CA TYR A 121 23.46 22.39 -8.36
C TYR A 121 24.84 21.80 -8.73
N ASP A 122 25.44 22.20 -9.83
CA ASP A 122 26.76 21.67 -10.26
C ASP A 122 27.85 21.99 -9.23
N SER A 123 27.85 23.20 -8.68
CA SER A 123 28.78 23.58 -7.63
C SER A 123 28.52 22.84 -6.32
N ALA A 124 27.25 22.60 -5.96
CA ALA A 124 26.90 21.82 -4.78
C ALA A 124 27.40 20.37 -4.91
N LEU A 125 27.23 19.73 -6.08
CA LEU A 125 27.79 18.40 -6.38
C LEU A 125 29.29 18.37 -6.20
N TYR A 126 30.01 19.32 -6.82
CA TYR A 126 31.49 19.38 -6.77
C TYR A 126 32.01 19.44 -5.33
N TYR A 127 31.43 20.30 -4.48
CA TYR A 127 31.88 20.41 -3.08
C TYR A 127 31.45 19.19 -2.25
N SER A 128 30.29 18.64 -2.48
CA SER A 128 29.83 17.42 -1.79
C SER A 128 30.75 16.23 -2.12
N GLU A 129 31.14 16.04 -3.39
CA GLU A 129 32.06 15.00 -3.80
C GLU A 129 33.43 15.16 -3.15
N LYS A 130 33.94 16.39 -3.02
CA LYS A 130 35.22 16.67 -2.30
C LYS A 130 35.14 16.27 -0.82
N VAL A 131 34.04 16.58 -0.14
CA VAL A 131 33.85 16.20 1.26
C VAL A 131 33.78 14.68 1.39
N ILE A 132 33.07 14.01 0.49
CA ILE A 132 32.98 12.54 0.46
C ILE A 132 34.38 11.91 0.22
N ASP A 133 35.12 12.42 -0.74
CA ASP A 133 36.48 11.95 -1.03
C ASP A 133 37.44 12.10 0.16
N TYR A 134 37.32 13.22 0.91
CA TYR A 134 38.06 13.39 2.16
C TYR A 134 37.65 12.33 3.19
N CYS A 135 36.37 12.13 3.40
CA CYS A 135 35.86 11.15 4.37
C CYS A 135 36.37 9.73 4.10
N TRP A 136 36.41 9.31 2.84
CA TRP A 136 36.91 7.98 2.45
C TRP A 136 38.43 7.80 2.52
N LYS A 137 39.20 8.88 2.59
CA LYS A 137 40.63 8.84 2.84
C LYS A 137 41.01 8.66 4.30
N GLN A 138 40.04 8.81 5.22
CA GLN A 138 40.30 8.64 6.65
C GLN A 138 40.55 7.17 6.99
N LYS A 139 41.44 6.93 7.95
CA LYS A 139 41.79 5.55 8.40
C LYS A 139 40.64 4.87 9.12
N GLU A 140 39.82 5.64 9.80
CA GLU A 140 38.68 5.17 10.59
C GLU A 140 37.46 6.10 10.36
N LEU A 141 36.31 5.50 10.14
CA LEU A 141 35.05 6.24 9.98
C LEU A 141 34.45 6.53 11.37
N THR A 142 34.80 7.66 11.94
CA THR A 142 34.23 8.13 13.22
C THR A 142 32.76 8.57 13.05
N PRO A 143 31.95 8.65 14.12
CA PRO A 143 30.57 9.14 14.04
C PRO A 143 30.44 10.54 13.39
N GLN A 144 31.44 11.41 13.54
CA GLN A 144 31.48 12.74 12.89
C GLN A 144 31.70 12.62 11.38
N ILE A 145 32.56 11.68 10.94
CA ILE A 145 32.78 11.42 9.52
C ILE A 145 31.52 10.82 8.89
N HIS A 146 30.85 9.89 9.59
CA HIS A 146 29.56 9.38 9.16
C HIS A 146 28.52 10.51 9.02
N ARG A 147 28.51 11.50 9.89
CA ARG A 147 27.64 12.67 9.74
C ARG A 147 27.94 13.47 8.46
N LEU A 148 29.22 13.74 8.15
CA LEU A 148 29.61 14.42 6.92
C LEU A 148 29.17 13.63 5.68
N LEU A 149 29.37 12.32 5.68
CA LEU A 149 28.89 11.45 4.61
C LEU A 149 27.37 11.52 4.46
N THR A 150 26.64 11.46 5.57
CA THR A 150 25.16 11.60 5.58
C THR A 150 24.72 12.88 4.88
N GLU A 151 25.26 14.02 5.31
CA GLU A 151 24.87 15.34 4.82
C GLU A 151 25.18 15.48 3.33
N ASN A 152 26.34 15.03 2.88
CA ASN A 152 26.75 15.19 1.50
C ASN A 152 26.08 14.17 0.56
N TYR A 153 25.85 12.92 0.97
CA TYR A 153 25.04 11.99 0.19
C TYR A 153 23.59 12.46 0.09
N ASN A 154 23.04 13.10 1.13
CA ASN A 154 21.71 13.70 1.03
C ASN A 154 21.66 14.86 0.02
N ILE A 155 22.70 15.74 -0.02
CA ILE A 155 22.81 16.80 -1.04
C ILE A 155 22.89 16.19 -2.44
N LEU A 156 23.72 15.14 -2.64
CA LEU A 156 23.78 14.43 -3.92
C LEU A 156 22.42 13.86 -4.31
N GLY A 157 21.71 13.23 -3.38
CA GLY A 157 20.37 12.69 -3.59
C GLY A 157 19.39 13.77 -4.02
N ASN A 158 19.31 14.87 -3.28
CA ASN A 158 18.44 16.00 -3.57
C ASN A 158 18.73 16.61 -4.94
N THR A 159 20.02 16.80 -5.26
CA THR A 159 20.43 17.38 -6.54
C THR A 159 20.14 16.44 -7.71
N LYS A 160 20.46 15.15 -7.59
CA LYS A 160 20.22 14.17 -8.65
C LYS A 160 18.72 13.91 -8.85
N GLY A 161 17.93 13.95 -7.80
CA GLY A 161 16.46 13.86 -7.91
C GLY A 161 15.84 14.98 -8.75
N ARG A 162 16.49 16.16 -8.78
CA ARG A 162 16.07 17.32 -9.60
C ARG A 162 16.61 17.30 -11.03
N THR A 163 17.78 16.69 -11.27
CA THR A 163 18.53 16.84 -12.54
C THR A 163 18.69 15.56 -13.33
N SER A 164 18.85 14.40 -12.70
CA SER A 164 19.35 13.18 -13.35
C SER A 164 18.46 11.94 -13.15
N GLY A 165 17.34 12.09 -12.43
CA GLY A 165 16.37 11.02 -12.26
C GLY A 165 16.37 10.32 -10.90
N ASN A 166 15.24 9.66 -10.63
CA ASN A 166 14.88 9.12 -9.32
C ASN A 166 15.78 7.96 -8.85
N ASN A 167 16.22 7.07 -9.75
CA ASN A 167 17.02 5.90 -9.36
C ASN A 167 18.36 6.28 -8.74
N LEU A 168 19.03 7.31 -9.31
CA LEU A 168 20.31 7.78 -8.79
C LEU A 168 20.12 8.53 -7.46
N ALA A 169 19.05 9.32 -7.33
CA ALA A 169 18.69 9.97 -6.08
C ALA A 169 18.46 8.94 -4.97
N LEU A 170 17.68 7.89 -5.25
CA LEU A 170 17.39 6.81 -4.31
C LEU A 170 18.69 6.12 -3.82
N HIS A 171 19.64 5.89 -4.72
CA HIS A 171 20.94 5.32 -4.35
C HIS A 171 21.63 6.20 -3.31
N TYR A 172 21.75 7.51 -3.57
CA TYR A 172 22.42 8.43 -2.65
C TYR A 172 21.69 8.59 -1.32
N TYR A 173 20.36 8.66 -1.30
CA TYR A 173 19.60 8.71 -0.05
C TYR A 173 19.77 7.46 0.81
N LYS A 174 19.85 6.26 0.19
CA LYS A 174 20.14 5.01 0.92
C LYS A 174 21.56 5.03 1.52
N GLN A 175 22.54 5.58 0.81
CA GLN A 175 23.88 5.78 1.36
C GLN A 175 23.85 6.78 2.54
N ALA A 176 23.13 7.88 2.40
CA ALA A 176 22.94 8.84 3.50
C ALA A 176 22.30 8.18 4.73
N LEU A 177 21.25 7.38 4.55
CA LEU A 177 20.57 6.67 5.62
C LEU A 177 21.50 5.67 6.33
N PHE A 178 22.28 4.89 5.58
CA PHE A 178 23.26 3.96 6.12
C PHE A 178 24.30 4.66 7.02
N HIS A 179 24.81 5.80 6.58
CA HIS A 179 25.76 6.57 7.36
C HIS A 179 25.12 7.31 8.52
N CYS A 180 23.88 7.78 8.38
CA CYS A 180 23.14 8.44 9.46
C CYS A 180 22.95 7.54 10.67
N LEU A 181 22.66 6.25 10.46
CA LEU A 181 22.52 5.27 11.54
C LEU A 181 23.78 5.07 12.37
N GLN A 182 24.94 5.41 11.81
CA GLN A 182 26.25 5.28 12.46
C GLN A 182 26.80 6.63 12.92
N SER A 183 26.08 7.72 12.68
CA SER A 183 26.48 9.08 13.01
C SER A 183 26.12 9.49 14.44
N ASP A 184 26.71 10.59 14.90
CA ASP A 184 26.37 11.25 16.16
C ASP A 184 25.08 12.10 16.08
N LYS A 185 24.50 12.29 14.91
CA LYS A 185 23.29 13.10 14.67
C LYS A 185 22.19 12.29 13.97
N GLN A 186 21.49 11.46 14.71
CA GLN A 186 20.39 10.65 14.18
C GLN A 186 19.10 11.46 13.88
N ARG A 187 19.05 12.76 14.22
CA ARG A 187 17.89 13.63 13.95
C ARG A 187 17.53 13.72 12.45
N PHE A 188 18.47 13.40 11.55
CA PHE A 188 18.21 13.38 10.11
C PHE A 188 17.49 12.12 9.60
N LEU A 189 17.31 11.09 10.45
CA LEU A 189 16.69 9.83 10.03
C LEU A 189 15.28 10.00 9.45
N PRO A 190 14.37 10.78 10.08
CA PRO A 190 13.04 11.01 9.52
C PRO A 190 13.08 11.66 8.14
N ASP A 191 13.90 12.71 7.96
CA ASP A 191 14.01 13.42 6.68
C ASP A 191 14.56 12.53 5.56
N LEU A 192 15.58 11.73 5.87
CA LEU A 192 16.16 10.79 4.90
C LEU A 192 15.17 9.71 4.49
N CYS A 193 14.45 9.14 5.45
CA CYS A 193 13.39 8.18 5.16
C CYS A 193 12.29 8.81 4.31
N THR A 194 11.92 10.06 4.58
CA THR A 194 10.95 10.80 3.77
C THR A 194 11.44 11.04 2.35
N ASN A 195 12.70 11.48 2.16
CA ASN A 195 13.28 11.65 0.83
C ASN A 195 13.29 10.34 0.01
N ILE A 196 13.56 9.22 0.68
CA ILE A 196 13.48 7.89 0.07
C ILE A 196 12.03 7.57 -0.29
N ALA A 197 11.09 7.79 0.62
CA ALA A 197 9.67 7.55 0.41
C ALA A 197 9.12 8.36 -0.77
N ASP A 198 9.39 9.68 -0.80
CA ASP A 198 9.01 10.57 -1.90
C ASP A 198 9.56 10.09 -3.25
N THR A 199 10.79 9.58 -3.23
CA THR A 199 11.42 9.06 -4.46
C THR A 199 10.73 7.78 -4.94
N TYR A 200 10.37 6.87 -4.04
CA TYR A 200 9.59 5.69 -4.38
C TYR A 200 8.20 6.04 -4.90
N VAL A 201 7.51 6.98 -4.26
CA VAL A 201 6.19 7.46 -4.70
C VAL A 201 6.28 8.04 -6.11
N ARG A 202 7.28 8.87 -6.41
CA ARG A 202 7.51 9.42 -7.77
C ARG A 202 7.81 8.35 -8.82
N THR A 203 8.31 7.18 -8.43
CA THR A 203 8.55 6.06 -9.34
C THR A 203 7.39 5.07 -9.40
N GLY A 204 6.27 5.34 -8.71
CA GLY A 204 5.09 4.47 -8.65
C GLY A 204 5.21 3.29 -7.69
N ASP A 205 6.30 3.18 -6.94
CA ASP A 205 6.48 2.15 -5.91
C ASP A 205 5.87 2.62 -4.58
N PHE A 206 4.55 2.68 -4.54
CA PHE A 206 3.80 3.18 -3.38
C PHE A 206 3.99 2.33 -2.13
N VAL A 207 4.25 1.03 -2.28
CA VAL A 207 4.47 0.10 -1.16
C VAL A 207 5.72 0.47 -0.39
N ASN A 208 6.84 0.62 -1.08
CA ASN A 208 8.08 1.08 -0.46
C ASN A 208 7.94 2.54 0.03
N GLY A 209 7.18 3.38 -0.67
CA GLY A 209 6.83 4.72 -0.22
C GLY A 209 6.20 4.72 1.18
N VAL A 210 5.11 3.96 1.38
CA VAL A 210 4.46 3.80 2.70
C VAL A 210 5.42 3.28 3.75
N MET A 211 6.23 2.26 3.40
CA MET A 211 7.20 1.68 4.32
C MET A 211 8.16 2.73 4.88
N TYR A 212 8.78 3.50 4.00
CA TYR A 212 9.77 4.50 4.42
C TYR A 212 9.14 5.70 5.14
N TYR A 213 7.93 6.15 4.77
CA TYR A 213 7.19 7.15 5.56
C TYR A 213 6.86 6.65 6.97
N ARG A 214 6.42 5.39 7.13
CA ARG A 214 6.18 4.81 8.46
C ARG A 214 7.48 4.69 9.26
N GLN A 215 8.57 4.34 8.60
CA GLN A 215 9.89 4.33 9.23
C GLN A 215 10.32 5.75 9.66
N ALA A 216 10.01 6.78 8.86
CA ALA A 216 10.22 8.17 9.23
C ALA A 216 9.44 8.55 10.49
N LEU A 217 8.15 8.20 10.58
CA LEU A 217 7.34 8.41 11.79
C LEU A 217 7.91 7.69 13.00
N HIS A 218 8.32 6.43 12.84
CA HIS A 218 8.93 5.67 13.92
C HIS A 218 10.20 6.33 14.45
N TYR A 219 11.07 6.83 13.56
CA TYR A 219 12.25 7.59 14.00
C TYR A 219 11.88 8.92 14.63
N ALA A 220 10.89 9.66 14.11
CA ALA A 220 10.41 10.89 14.70
C ALA A 220 9.89 10.67 16.12
N ASP A 221 9.07 9.64 16.34
CA ASP A 221 8.56 9.25 17.65
C ASP A 221 9.69 8.86 18.61
N SER A 222 10.64 8.04 18.15
CA SER A 222 11.77 7.57 18.96
C SER A 222 12.72 8.70 19.38
N LEU A 223 12.80 9.75 18.55
CA LEU A 223 13.60 10.95 18.82
C LEU A 223 12.82 12.02 19.60
N GLY A 224 11.53 11.80 19.87
CA GLY A 224 10.65 12.74 20.56
C GLY A 224 10.42 14.04 19.79
N LEU A 225 10.36 13.98 18.45
CA LEU A 225 10.12 15.16 17.61
C LEU A 225 8.68 15.66 17.80
N PRO A 226 8.45 16.98 17.76
CA PRO A 226 7.11 17.54 17.78
C PRO A 226 6.28 17.05 16.58
N GLN A 227 4.98 16.85 16.77
CA GLN A 227 4.08 16.40 15.71
C GLN A 227 4.01 17.38 14.53
N GLU A 228 4.27 18.66 14.77
CA GLU A 228 4.36 19.69 13.74
C GLU A 228 5.48 19.41 12.73
N GLU A 229 6.62 18.90 13.20
CA GLU A 229 7.74 18.48 12.34
C GLU A 229 7.42 17.21 11.53
N CYS A 230 6.32 16.50 11.84
CA CYS A 230 5.87 15.31 11.11
C CYS A 230 4.79 15.61 10.05
N SER A 231 4.34 16.84 9.91
CA SER A 231 3.23 17.24 9.03
C SER A 231 3.43 16.80 7.57
N PHE A 232 4.66 16.94 7.06
CA PHE A 232 5.02 16.52 5.71
C PHE A 232 5.03 14.99 5.53
N ILE A 233 5.33 14.22 6.59
CA ILE A 233 5.26 12.75 6.57
C ILE A 233 3.79 12.31 6.52
N TYR A 234 2.92 12.93 7.34
CA TYR A 234 1.48 12.66 7.29
C TYR A 234 0.90 12.99 5.91
N HIS A 235 1.29 14.12 5.34
CA HIS A 235 0.87 14.50 3.98
C HIS A 235 1.32 13.48 2.94
N GLY A 236 2.58 13.04 2.98
CA GLY A 236 3.13 12.02 2.09
C GLY A 236 2.39 10.69 2.19
N LEU A 237 2.06 10.25 3.41
CA LEU A 237 1.22 9.07 3.64
C LEU A 237 -0.18 9.23 3.08
N GLY A 238 -0.83 10.39 3.31
CA GLY A 238 -2.15 10.69 2.77
C GLY A 238 -2.19 10.60 1.25
N HIS A 239 -1.19 11.17 0.58
CA HIS A 239 -1.03 11.07 -0.87
C HIS A 239 -0.79 9.63 -1.32
N THR A 240 0.16 8.94 -0.72
CA THR A 240 0.51 7.55 -1.10
C THR A 240 -0.66 6.59 -0.92
N TYR A 241 -1.43 6.71 0.16
CA TYR A 241 -2.64 5.92 0.35
C TYR A 241 -3.77 6.29 -0.62
N THR A 242 -3.80 7.52 -1.13
CA THR A 242 -4.72 7.90 -2.23
C THR A 242 -4.39 7.11 -3.49
N GLU A 243 -3.12 7.01 -3.85
CA GLU A 243 -2.64 6.24 -5.02
C GLU A 243 -2.90 4.73 -4.86
N LEU A 244 -2.81 4.21 -3.63
CA LEU A 244 -3.16 2.82 -3.30
C LEU A 244 -4.67 2.57 -3.23
N HIS A 245 -5.50 3.61 -3.42
CA HIS A 245 -6.95 3.56 -3.24
C HIS A 245 -7.40 3.08 -1.84
N ASP A 246 -6.56 3.30 -0.83
CA ASP A 246 -6.89 3.12 0.58
C ASP A 246 -7.40 4.44 1.17
N PHE A 247 -8.64 4.76 0.84
CA PHE A 247 -9.23 6.06 1.15
C PHE A 247 -9.44 6.31 2.65
N ASP A 248 -9.55 5.28 3.46
CA ASP A 248 -9.71 5.41 4.91
C ASP A 248 -8.40 5.85 5.55
N ASN A 249 -7.28 5.21 5.22
CA ASN A 249 -5.96 5.62 5.68
C ASN A 249 -5.55 6.97 5.07
N ALA A 250 -5.88 7.22 3.80
CA ALA A 250 -5.62 8.52 3.18
C ALA A 250 -6.32 9.66 3.94
N ASP A 251 -7.62 9.51 4.25
CA ASP A 251 -8.38 10.50 5.01
C ASP A 251 -7.83 10.72 6.41
N TYR A 252 -7.47 9.64 7.10
CA TYR A 252 -6.85 9.71 8.42
C TYR A 252 -5.58 10.59 8.40
N PHE A 253 -4.65 10.32 7.49
CA PHE A 253 -3.40 11.07 7.42
C PHE A 253 -3.57 12.50 6.93
N TYR A 254 -4.47 12.76 5.99
CA TYR A 254 -4.79 14.14 5.60
C TYR A 254 -5.39 14.95 6.74
N ARG A 255 -6.21 14.37 7.61
CA ARG A 255 -6.72 15.06 8.81
C ARG A 255 -5.61 15.36 9.81
N GLN A 256 -4.63 14.47 9.96
CA GLN A 256 -3.45 14.77 10.79
C GLN A 256 -2.68 15.96 10.21
N THR A 257 -2.51 16.03 8.90
CA THR A 257 -1.86 17.15 8.21
C THR A 257 -2.64 18.46 8.38
N GLU A 258 -3.97 18.40 8.29
CA GLU A 258 -4.86 19.56 8.36
C GLU A 258 -4.70 20.35 9.66
N ALA A 259 -4.36 19.68 10.76
CA ALA A 259 -4.11 20.32 12.04
C ALA A 259 -2.94 21.33 12.03
N PHE A 260 -2.06 21.25 11.05
CA PHE A 260 -0.84 22.07 10.95
C PHE A 260 -0.87 23.06 9.78
N LEU A 261 -2.00 23.21 9.08
CA LEU A 261 -2.12 24.08 7.90
C LEU A 261 -1.69 25.54 8.19
N ASP A 262 -1.99 26.05 9.37
CA ASP A 262 -1.65 27.45 9.71
C ASP A 262 -0.13 27.69 9.78
N HIS A 263 0.65 26.67 10.04
CA HIS A 263 2.11 26.73 10.14
C HIS A 263 2.81 26.47 8.80
N MET A 264 2.09 25.99 7.78
CA MET A 264 2.63 25.70 6.46
C MET A 264 2.88 26.96 5.65
N ASP A 265 3.92 26.94 4.82
CA ASP A 265 4.18 27.97 3.84
C ASP A 265 3.19 27.89 2.65
N ILE A 266 3.31 28.82 1.70
CA ILE A 266 2.42 28.89 0.52
C ILE A 266 2.51 27.61 -0.32
N HIS A 267 3.73 27.13 -0.55
CA HIS A 267 3.95 25.94 -1.37
C HIS A 267 3.39 24.68 -0.71
N GLU A 268 3.63 24.49 0.57
CA GLU A 268 3.13 23.38 1.37
C GLU A 268 1.59 23.35 1.39
N LYS A 269 0.96 24.52 1.61
CA LYS A 269 -0.51 24.66 1.53
C LYS A 269 -1.05 24.29 0.15
N PHE A 270 -0.38 24.78 -0.90
CA PHE A 270 -0.75 24.43 -2.26
C PHE A 270 -0.70 22.93 -2.48
N VAL A 271 0.40 22.28 -2.12
CA VAL A 271 0.58 20.83 -2.29
C VAL A 271 -0.47 20.05 -1.49
N TYR A 272 -0.77 20.46 -0.26
CA TYR A 272 -1.83 19.86 0.54
C TYR A 272 -3.20 19.94 -0.16
N PHE A 273 -3.62 21.14 -0.54
CA PHE A 273 -4.93 21.33 -1.18
C PHE A 273 -5.04 20.62 -2.53
N ASN A 274 -3.97 20.63 -3.32
CA ASN A 274 -3.91 19.92 -4.59
C ASN A 274 -4.08 18.40 -4.40
N ASN A 275 -3.33 17.80 -3.49
CA ASN A 275 -3.39 16.35 -3.24
C ASN A 275 -4.69 15.94 -2.53
N ARG A 276 -5.24 16.79 -1.67
CA ARG A 276 -6.58 16.57 -1.09
C ARG A 276 -7.66 16.65 -2.17
N GLY A 277 -7.50 17.54 -3.16
CA GLY A 277 -8.34 17.58 -4.35
C GLY A 277 -8.31 16.31 -5.17
N LEU A 278 -7.10 15.75 -5.38
CA LEU A 278 -6.89 14.46 -6.06
C LEU A 278 -7.52 13.29 -5.29
N TYR A 279 -7.42 13.28 -3.96
CA TYR A 279 -8.09 12.30 -3.11
C TYR A 279 -9.60 12.25 -3.36
N TYR A 280 -10.27 13.41 -3.37
CA TYR A 280 -11.70 13.46 -3.66
C TYR A 280 -12.01 13.11 -5.11
N TYR A 281 -11.13 13.47 -6.05
CA TYR A 281 -11.25 13.10 -7.47
C TYR A 281 -11.25 11.57 -7.62
N SER A 282 -10.29 10.90 -6.99
CA SER A 282 -10.14 9.42 -7.03
C SER A 282 -11.36 8.71 -6.42
N ARG A 283 -12.03 9.34 -5.46
CA ARG A 283 -13.31 8.88 -4.89
C ARG A 283 -14.53 9.23 -5.76
N LYS A 284 -14.35 9.97 -6.86
CA LYS A 284 -15.41 10.51 -7.71
C LYS A 284 -16.32 11.51 -6.99
N ASP A 285 -15.85 12.10 -5.89
CA ASP A 285 -16.50 13.22 -5.19
C ASP A 285 -16.04 14.55 -5.83
N TYR A 286 -16.53 14.80 -7.04
CA TYR A 286 -16.14 15.96 -7.84
C TYR A 286 -16.46 17.31 -7.19
N PRO A 287 -17.57 17.48 -6.43
CA PRO A 287 -17.83 18.72 -5.71
C PRO A 287 -16.74 19.08 -4.71
N ASN A 288 -16.34 18.13 -3.87
CA ASN A 288 -15.26 18.34 -2.90
C ASN A 288 -13.89 18.47 -3.60
N SER A 289 -13.62 17.65 -4.62
CA SER A 289 -12.41 17.79 -5.46
C SER A 289 -12.28 19.22 -5.99
N LYS A 290 -13.33 19.75 -6.60
CA LYS A 290 -13.37 21.13 -7.13
C LYS A 290 -13.13 22.18 -6.05
N LYS A 291 -13.70 21.98 -4.86
CA LYS A 291 -13.48 22.87 -3.71
C LYS A 291 -11.98 22.95 -3.36
N TYR A 292 -11.33 21.80 -3.20
CA TYR A 292 -9.93 21.76 -2.78
C TYR A 292 -8.98 22.25 -3.88
N HIS A 293 -9.20 21.91 -5.16
CA HIS A 293 -8.41 22.49 -6.26
C HIS A 293 -8.58 24.00 -6.42
N ARG A 294 -9.76 24.55 -6.09
CA ARG A 294 -9.94 26.00 -6.01
C ARG A 294 -9.15 26.63 -4.87
N GLN A 295 -9.08 25.96 -3.72
CA GLN A 295 -8.24 26.40 -2.60
C GLN A 295 -6.75 26.36 -2.98
N ALA A 296 -6.30 25.29 -3.64
CA ALA A 296 -4.94 25.18 -4.16
C ALA A 296 -4.62 26.36 -5.11
N PHE A 297 -5.50 26.63 -6.08
CA PHE A 297 -5.32 27.76 -6.99
C PHE A 297 -5.28 29.10 -6.27
N ALA A 298 -6.22 29.35 -5.35
CA ALA A 298 -6.28 30.61 -4.58
C ALA A 298 -5.04 30.84 -3.72
N THR A 299 -4.39 29.78 -3.22
CA THR A 299 -3.18 29.88 -2.40
C THR A 299 -2.00 30.47 -3.18
N VAL A 300 -1.89 30.19 -4.48
CA VAL A 300 -0.76 30.59 -5.33
C VAL A 300 -1.12 31.69 -6.33
N GLN A 301 -2.39 32.06 -6.43
CA GLN A 301 -2.88 33.02 -7.42
C GLN A 301 -2.21 34.39 -7.26
N GLY A 302 -1.72 34.94 -8.37
CA GLY A 302 -1.12 36.28 -8.43
C GLY A 302 0.34 36.36 -7.96
N SER A 303 0.94 35.26 -7.51
CA SER A 303 2.36 35.22 -7.18
C SER A 303 3.20 34.83 -8.41
N PRO A 304 4.17 35.64 -8.83
CA PRO A 304 5.04 35.32 -9.97
C PRO A 304 5.92 34.06 -9.75
N ASP A 305 6.22 33.73 -8.49
CA ASP A 305 7.11 32.63 -8.13
C ASP A 305 6.43 31.26 -8.27
N TYR A 306 5.10 31.22 -8.32
CA TYR A 306 4.30 29.99 -8.38
C TYR A 306 3.52 29.80 -9.69
N GLN A 307 4.09 30.23 -10.81
CA GLN A 307 3.42 30.13 -12.13
C GLN A 307 3.16 28.69 -12.54
N TYR A 308 4.06 27.76 -12.18
CA TYR A 308 3.90 26.34 -12.47
C TYR A 308 2.67 25.78 -11.73
N GLU A 309 2.56 26.03 -10.44
CA GLU A 309 1.48 25.58 -9.58
C GLU A 309 0.13 26.18 -9.98
N GLN A 310 0.12 27.46 -10.38
CA GLN A 310 -1.08 28.12 -10.90
C GLN A 310 -1.61 27.41 -12.15
N ASN A 311 -0.73 27.10 -13.10
CA ASN A 311 -1.14 26.48 -14.36
C ASN A 311 -1.47 24.98 -14.18
N LEU A 312 -0.81 24.28 -13.25
CA LEU A 312 -1.20 22.95 -12.83
C LEU A 312 -2.63 22.94 -12.24
N SER A 313 -2.94 23.89 -11.35
CA SER A 313 -4.30 24.05 -10.82
C SER A 313 -5.34 24.30 -11.89
N LYS A 314 -5.00 25.10 -12.92
CA LYS A 314 -5.93 25.36 -14.06
C LYS A 314 -6.25 24.08 -14.81
N ILE A 315 -5.28 23.19 -15.03
CA ILE A 315 -5.51 21.90 -15.69
C ILE A 315 -6.47 21.05 -14.86
N ASN A 316 -6.21 20.91 -13.54
CA ASN A 316 -7.06 20.11 -12.65
C ASN A 316 -8.48 20.67 -12.57
N LEU A 317 -8.63 21.99 -12.52
CA LEU A 317 -9.94 22.65 -12.53
C LEU A 317 -10.64 22.52 -13.88
N ALA A 318 -9.91 22.60 -15.01
CA ALA A 318 -10.47 22.42 -16.35
C ALA A 318 -11.13 21.05 -16.50
N GLU A 319 -10.48 19.99 -16.02
CA GLU A 319 -11.05 18.64 -16.01
C GLU A 319 -12.36 18.57 -15.22
N LEU A 320 -12.39 19.17 -14.03
CA LEU A 320 -13.59 19.21 -13.19
C LEU A 320 -14.69 20.09 -13.79
N TYR A 321 -14.34 21.13 -14.57
CA TYR A 321 -15.30 21.89 -15.35
C TYR A 321 -15.86 21.07 -16.51
N LEU A 322 -15.03 20.28 -17.20
CA LEU A 322 -15.49 19.36 -18.25
C LEU A 322 -16.47 18.32 -17.72
N ILE A 323 -16.13 17.67 -16.59
CA ILE A 323 -17.01 16.71 -15.92
C ILE A 323 -18.35 17.37 -15.52
N GLY A 324 -18.30 18.64 -15.11
CA GLY A 324 -19.48 19.43 -14.75
C GLY A 324 -20.22 20.08 -15.93
N GLY A 325 -19.80 19.85 -17.18
CA GLY A 325 -20.42 20.41 -18.38
C GLY A 325 -20.18 21.93 -18.60
N GLN A 326 -19.17 22.49 -17.91
CA GLN A 326 -18.82 23.91 -18.00
C GLN A 326 -17.68 24.12 -19.02
N THR A 327 -17.99 23.89 -20.31
CA THR A 327 -17.00 23.86 -21.41
C THR A 327 -16.27 25.17 -21.61
N ASP A 328 -16.95 26.32 -21.50
CA ASP A 328 -16.31 27.63 -21.65
C ASP A 328 -15.19 27.87 -20.63
N SER A 329 -15.45 27.53 -19.36
CA SER A 329 -14.44 27.65 -18.27
C SER A 329 -13.28 26.71 -18.49
N ALA A 330 -13.54 25.47 -18.92
CA ALA A 330 -12.52 24.49 -19.23
C ALA A 330 -11.62 24.97 -20.38
N ARG A 331 -12.22 25.48 -21.47
CA ARG A 331 -11.50 26.01 -22.64
C ARG A 331 -10.55 27.16 -22.27
N LEU A 332 -11.02 28.08 -21.43
CA LEU A 332 -10.20 29.20 -20.98
C LEU A 332 -8.98 28.72 -20.20
N PHE A 333 -9.19 27.84 -19.22
CA PHE A 333 -8.12 27.34 -18.34
C PHE A 333 -7.12 26.45 -19.08
N LEU A 334 -7.58 25.60 -20.01
CA LEU A 334 -6.71 24.80 -20.85
C LEU A 334 -5.82 25.66 -21.75
N LYS A 335 -6.38 26.68 -22.35
CA LYS A 335 -5.62 27.61 -23.22
C LYS A 335 -4.52 28.32 -22.44
N GLU A 336 -4.85 28.91 -21.29
CA GLU A 336 -3.85 29.59 -20.45
C GLU A 336 -2.75 28.65 -19.95
N ALA A 337 -3.12 27.46 -19.52
CA ALA A 337 -2.16 26.45 -19.07
C ALA A 337 -1.29 25.97 -20.24
N ARG A 338 -1.86 25.75 -21.43
CA ARG A 338 -1.13 25.32 -22.62
C ARG A 338 -0.05 26.33 -23.00
N ASP A 339 -0.41 27.63 -23.06
CA ASP A 339 0.54 28.68 -23.41
C ASP A 339 1.74 28.70 -22.47
N PHE A 340 1.50 28.52 -21.18
CA PHE A 340 2.57 28.42 -20.17
C PHE A 340 3.43 27.16 -20.36
N PHE A 341 2.83 25.97 -20.42
CA PHE A 341 3.59 24.71 -20.50
C PHE A 341 4.33 24.55 -21.83
N LEU A 342 3.85 25.18 -22.91
CA LEU A 342 4.60 25.32 -24.16
C LEU A 342 5.86 26.16 -23.96
N SER A 343 5.77 27.26 -23.23
CA SER A 343 6.91 28.18 -23.02
C SER A 343 8.07 27.52 -22.26
N ILE A 344 7.77 26.49 -21.42
CA ILE A 344 8.76 25.75 -20.63
C ILE A 344 9.05 24.34 -21.17
N ASN A 345 8.51 23.97 -22.34
CA ASN A 345 8.65 22.64 -22.97
C ASN A 345 8.32 21.45 -22.07
N GLN A 346 7.26 21.55 -21.26
CA GLN A 346 6.84 20.48 -20.34
C GLN A 346 5.93 19.47 -21.05
N THR A 347 6.52 18.46 -21.66
CA THR A 347 5.82 17.48 -22.53
C THR A 347 4.72 16.68 -21.83
N SER A 348 4.92 16.25 -20.58
CA SER A 348 3.91 15.49 -19.83
C SER A 348 2.65 16.30 -19.55
N ALA A 349 2.79 17.56 -19.14
CA ALA A 349 1.66 18.48 -18.97
C ALA A 349 0.92 18.74 -20.28
N LEU A 350 1.66 18.90 -21.37
CA LEU A 350 1.08 19.12 -22.70
C LEU A 350 0.29 17.90 -23.18
N SER A 351 0.76 16.68 -22.94
CA SER A 351 0.02 15.45 -23.27
C SER A 351 -1.29 15.34 -22.46
N TYR A 352 -1.26 15.78 -21.20
CA TYR A 352 -2.46 15.81 -20.37
C TYR A 352 -3.45 16.86 -20.89
N ILE A 353 -2.98 18.09 -21.17
CA ILE A 353 -3.79 19.18 -21.74
C ILE A 353 -4.42 18.72 -23.07
N GLN A 354 -3.65 18.13 -23.97
CA GLN A 354 -4.14 17.61 -25.25
C GLN A 354 -5.27 16.60 -25.07
N THR A 355 -5.15 15.74 -24.05
CA THR A 355 -6.21 14.78 -23.71
C THR A 355 -7.49 15.49 -23.25
N GLN A 356 -7.36 16.56 -22.46
CA GLN A 356 -8.49 17.37 -22.00
C GLN A 356 -9.10 18.20 -23.13
N GLU A 357 -8.31 18.73 -24.06
CA GLU A 357 -8.79 19.42 -25.26
C GLU A 357 -9.58 18.47 -26.16
N PHE A 358 -9.10 17.25 -26.34
CA PHE A 358 -9.87 16.22 -27.05
C PHE A 358 -11.21 15.94 -26.34
N ALA A 359 -11.20 15.80 -25.02
CA ALA A 359 -12.41 15.63 -24.23
C ALA A 359 -13.39 16.80 -24.38
N LEU A 360 -12.86 18.01 -24.41
CA LEU A 360 -13.63 19.24 -24.63
C LEU A 360 -14.29 19.25 -26.01
N ALA A 361 -13.54 18.99 -27.08
CA ALA A 361 -14.07 18.90 -28.44
C ALA A 361 -15.18 17.83 -28.55
N VAL A 362 -14.99 16.67 -27.92
CA VAL A 362 -16.01 15.61 -27.85
C VAL A 362 -17.26 16.08 -27.09
N ALA A 363 -17.10 16.82 -25.98
CA ALA A 363 -18.20 17.37 -25.19
C ALA A 363 -19.04 18.40 -25.97
N GLU A 364 -18.37 19.27 -26.71
CA GLU A 364 -18.99 20.33 -27.55
C GLU A 364 -19.51 19.80 -28.88
N LYS A 365 -19.21 18.54 -29.20
CA LYS A 365 -19.56 17.88 -30.47
C LYS A 365 -18.86 18.52 -31.69
N ASP A 366 -17.70 19.11 -31.47
CA ASP A 366 -16.82 19.55 -32.55
C ASP A 366 -15.98 18.35 -33.04
N TRP A 367 -16.57 17.64 -34.00
CA TRP A 367 -15.97 16.40 -34.52
C TRP A 367 -14.72 16.65 -35.35
N ASP A 368 -14.63 17.82 -35.99
CA ASP A 368 -13.50 18.21 -36.84
C ASP A 368 -12.28 18.54 -35.95
N GLU A 369 -12.47 19.33 -34.89
CA GLU A 369 -11.44 19.59 -33.89
C GLU A 369 -11.01 18.31 -33.19
N ALA A 370 -11.98 17.49 -32.76
CA ALA A 370 -11.68 16.18 -32.11
C ALA A 370 -10.85 15.26 -33.01
N GLN A 371 -11.18 15.22 -34.32
CA GLN A 371 -10.42 14.40 -35.27
C GLN A 371 -9.00 14.95 -35.48
N ALA A 372 -8.84 16.24 -35.58
CA ALA A 372 -7.54 16.90 -35.76
C ALA A 372 -6.62 16.59 -34.53
N ILE A 373 -7.15 16.74 -33.31
CA ILE A 373 -6.43 16.46 -32.11
C ILE A 373 -6.04 14.97 -32.08
N LEU A 374 -6.97 14.07 -32.35
CA LEU A 374 -6.75 12.63 -32.33
C LEU A 374 -5.62 12.18 -33.27
N GLN A 375 -5.49 12.83 -34.44
CA GLN A 375 -4.43 12.53 -35.42
C GLN A 375 -3.03 12.96 -34.95
N THR A 376 -2.95 13.93 -34.04
CA THR A 376 -1.69 14.48 -33.52
C THR A 376 -1.30 13.87 -32.15
N MET A 377 -2.19 13.08 -31.54
CA MET A 377 -1.93 12.43 -30.27
C MET A 377 -0.86 11.35 -30.42
N ASP A 378 0.17 11.45 -29.58
CA ASP A 378 1.17 10.41 -29.42
C ASP A 378 0.85 9.59 -28.15
N ASP A 379 0.78 8.27 -28.31
CA ASP A 379 0.51 7.31 -27.23
C ASP A 379 1.81 6.74 -26.64
N ASN A 380 2.98 7.15 -27.11
CA ASN A 380 4.26 6.68 -26.58
C ASN A 380 4.58 7.35 -25.24
N GLU A 381 5.11 6.58 -24.31
CA GLU A 381 5.57 7.03 -22.98
C GLU A 381 4.50 7.78 -22.13
N ILE A 382 3.21 7.45 -22.35
CA ILE A 382 2.11 8.03 -21.57
C ILE A 382 1.84 7.17 -20.35
N GLU A 383 1.59 7.86 -19.22
CA GLU A 383 1.18 7.23 -17.98
C GLU A 383 -0.13 6.42 -18.15
N PRO A 384 -0.22 5.18 -17.60
CA PRO A 384 -1.38 4.33 -17.77
C PRO A 384 -2.72 4.96 -17.35
N SER A 385 -2.72 5.80 -16.31
CA SER A 385 -3.90 6.53 -15.84
C SER A 385 -4.40 7.53 -16.89
N LEU A 386 -3.50 8.31 -17.49
CA LEU A 386 -3.84 9.25 -18.57
C LEU A 386 -4.28 8.50 -19.83
N MET A 387 -3.64 7.37 -20.14
CA MET A 387 -4.05 6.52 -21.26
C MET A 387 -5.48 6.01 -21.08
N LEU A 388 -5.85 5.60 -19.87
CA LEU A 388 -7.21 5.15 -19.56
C LEU A 388 -8.25 6.24 -19.82
N ILE A 389 -7.98 7.47 -19.38
CA ILE A 389 -8.83 8.65 -19.62
C ILE A 389 -8.93 8.92 -21.14
N ARG A 390 -7.80 8.90 -21.84
CA ARG A 390 -7.75 9.10 -23.29
C ARG A 390 -8.60 8.07 -24.03
N LYS A 391 -8.47 6.79 -23.71
CA LYS A 391 -9.26 5.72 -24.29
C LYS A 391 -10.76 5.87 -24.01
N GLN A 392 -11.14 6.38 -22.84
CA GLN A 392 -12.53 6.66 -22.51
C GLN A 392 -13.13 7.72 -23.45
N TYR A 393 -12.42 8.81 -23.73
CA TYR A 393 -12.91 9.84 -24.63
C TYR A 393 -12.84 9.41 -26.11
N GLN A 394 -11.86 8.60 -26.51
CA GLN A 394 -11.81 7.98 -27.84
C GLN A 394 -13.03 7.07 -28.09
N GLU A 395 -13.40 6.26 -27.10
CA GLU A 395 -14.61 5.43 -27.17
C GLU A 395 -15.87 6.27 -27.34
N GLN A 396 -16.01 7.36 -26.56
CA GLN A 396 -17.13 8.27 -26.66
C GLN A 396 -17.20 8.95 -28.05
N TYR A 397 -16.06 9.43 -28.55
CA TYR A 397 -15.94 10.02 -29.87
C TYR A 397 -16.39 9.05 -30.97
N TYR A 398 -15.85 7.84 -31.00
CA TYR A 398 -16.20 6.87 -32.02
C TYR A 398 -17.66 6.42 -31.93
N THR A 399 -18.19 6.27 -30.73
CA THR A 399 -19.60 5.93 -30.51
C THR A 399 -20.52 7.03 -31.04
N ARG A 400 -20.22 8.31 -30.74
CA ARG A 400 -21.03 9.44 -31.15
C ARG A 400 -20.94 9.79 -32.64
N THR A 401 -19.84 9.37 -33.27
CA THR A 401 -19.65 9.53 -34.74
C THR A 401 -20.08 8.28 -35.51
N ASN A 402 -20.80 7.33 -34.88
CA ASN A 402 -21.27 6.07 -35.45
C ASN A 402 -20.16 5.12 -35.96
N ARG A 403 -18.95 5.29 -35.48
CA ARG A 403 -17.80 4.44 -35.80
C ARG A 403 -17.71 3.28 -34.79
N TYR A 404 -18.72 2.42 -34.80
CA TYR A 404 -18.91 1.39 -33.78
C TYR A 404 -17.80 0.33 -33.75
N LYS A 405 -17.17 0.03 -34.86
CA LYS A 405 -16.06 -0.93 -34.94
C LYS A 405 -14.86 -0.43 -34.14
N GLU A 406 -14.48 0.85 -34.36
CA GLU A 406 -13.37 1.50 -33.65
C GLU A 406 -13.73 1.70 -32.16
N ALA A 407 -14.97 2.10 -31.87
CA ALA A 407 -15.45 2.21 -30.50
C ALA A 407 -15.30 0.87 -29.74
N TYR A 408 -15.67 -0.24 -30.38
CA TYR A 408 -15.53 -1.58 -29.78
C TYR A 408 -14.07 -1.96 -29.54
N GLN A 409 -13.18 -1.68 -30.47
CA GLN A 409 -11.75 -1.93 -30.32
C GLN A 409 -11.17 -1.17 -29.14
N VAL A 410 -11.43 0.15 -29.07
CA VAL A 410 -10.97 1.03 -27.99
C VAL A 410 -11.56 0.63 -26.63
N LEU A 411 -12.82 0.22 -26.58
CA LEU A 411 -13.45 -0.33 -25.39
C LEU A 411 -12.70 -1.58 -24.89
N GLY A 412 -12.36 -2.48 -25.80
CA GLY A 412 -11.58 -3.67 -25.44
C GLY A 412 -10.18 -3.37 -24.92
N GLU A 413 -9.52 -2.35 -25.46
CA GLU A 413 -8.23 -1.85 -24.97
C GLU A 413 -8.38 -1.22 -23.58
N ARG A 414 -9.41 -0.37 -23.41
CA ARG A 414 -9.70 0.31 -22.14
C ARG A 414 -9.98 -0.69 -21.01
N ILE A 415 -10.79 -1.71 -21.27
CA ILE A 415 -11.09 -2.75 -20.27
C ILE A 415 -9.81 -3.48 -19.86
N ARG A 416 -8.98 -3.90 -20.82
CA ARG A 416 -7.71 -4.58 -20.52
C ARG A 416 -6.76 -3.70 -19.70
N LEU A 417 -6.69 -2.41 -20.02
CA LEU A 417 -5.87 -1.46 -19.29
C LEU A 417 -6.39 -1.22 -17.87
N ASP A 418 -7.72 -1.05 -17.71
CA ASP A 418 -8.36 -0.88 -16.39
C ASP A 418 -8.15 -2.12 -15.51
N ASP A 419 -8.29 -3.31 -16.08
CA ASP A 419 -8.01 -4.56 -15.36
C ASP A 419 -6.54 -4.69 -14.95
N SER A 420 -5.61 -4.28 -15.84
CA SER A 420 -4.17 -4.28 -15.52
C SER A 420 -3.85 -3.32 -14.38
N ILE A 421 -4.34 -2.09 -14.44
CA ILE A 421 -4.15 -1.08 -13.37
C ILE A 421 -4.74 -1.58 -12.05
N ARG A 422 -5.96 -2.12 -12.10
CA ARG A 422 -6.64 -2.65 -10.91
C ARG A 422 -5.89 -3.83 -10.29
N ASN A 423 -5.38 -4.73 -11.11
CA ASN A 423 -4.60 -5.88 -10.62
C ASN A 423 -3.30 -5.42 -9.95
N GLU A 424 -2.61 -4.43 -10.52
CA GLU A 424 -1.41 -3.85 -9.90
C GLU A 424 -1.75 -3.14 -8.59
N GLN A 425 -2.86 -2.38 -8.52
CA GLN A 425 -3.33 -1.74 -7.28
C GLN A 425 -3.65 -2.78 -6.20
N ILE A 426 -4.32 -3.88 -6.56
CA ILE A 426 -4.61 -4.98 -5.63
C ILE A 426 -3.31 -5.61 -5.12
N LYS A 427 -2.36 -5.91 -6.00
CA LYS A 427 -1.06 -6.45 -5.61
C LYS A 427 -0.32 -5.52 -4.65
N MET A 428 -0.26 -4.23 -4.97
CA MET A 428 0.38 -3.23 -4.12
C MET A 428 -0.32 -3.12 -2.76
N ARG A 429 -1.65 -3.12 -2.72
CA ARG A 429 -2.40 -3.08 -1.48
C ARG A 429 -2.19 -4.32 -0.61
N VAL A 430 -2.16 -5.50 -1.20
CA VAL A 430 -1.84 -6.74 -0.49
C VAL A 430 -0.42 -6.71 0.06
N ALA A 431 0.54 -6.25 -0.73
CA ALA A 431 1.92 -6.11 -0.31
C ALA A 431 2.08 -5.05 0.80
N GLU A 432 1.33 -3.95 0.75
CA GLU A 432 1.30 -2.94 1.84
C GLU A 432 0.76 -3.52 3.14
N ILE A 433 -0.34 -4.27 3.07
CA ILE A 433 -0.92 -4.93 4.25
C ILE A 433 0.05 -5.92 4.87
N ASP A 434 0.72 -6.75 4.06
CA ASP A 434 1.74 -7.69 4.53
C ASP A 434 2.93 -6.97 5.17
N MET A 435 3.38 -5.89 4.54
CA MET A 435 4.49 -5.08 5.03
C MET A 435 4.11 -4.32 6.31
N ARG A 436 2.89 -3.78 6.41
CA ARG A 436 2.36 -3.14 7.61
C ARG A 436 2.31 -4.11 8.78
N TYR A 437 1.85 -5.32 8.55
CA TYR A 437 1.84 -6.38 9.56
C TYR A 437 3.26 -6.71 10.06
N LYS A 438 4.24 -6.75 9.15
CA LYS A 438 5.66 -6.96 9.47
C LYS A 438 6.30 -5.77 10.21
N GLN A 439 5.82 -4.57 9.94
CA GLN A 439 6.30 -3.34 10.60
C GLN A 439 5.59 -3.00 11.91
N ASP A 440 4.59 -3.78 12.31
CA ASP A 440 3.89 -3.52 13.57
C ASP A 440 4.93 -3.40 14.70
N THR A 441 4.87 -2.24 15.36
CA THR A 441 5.80 -1.86 16.43
C THR A 441 5.90 -2.90 17.54
N THR A 442 4.84 -3.64 17.80
CA THR A 442 4.81 -4.74 18.77
C THR A 442 5.73 -5.91 18.37
N VAL A 443 5.75 -6.25 17.07
CA VAL A 443 6.61 -7.32 16.53
C VAL A 443 8.05 -6.83 16.48
N MET A 444 8.26 -5.57 16.10
CA MET A 444 9.60 -4.96 16.04
C MET A 444 10.21 -4.77 17.43
N GLN A 445 9.44 -4.31 18.41
CA GLN A 445 9.87 -4.22 19.83
C GLN A 445 10.14 -5.61 20.41
N GLN A 446 9.30 -6.59 20.14
CA GLN A 446 9.54 -7.97 20.55
C GLN A 446 10.80 -8.55 19.88
N ALA A 447 11.02 -8.27 18.59
CA ALA A 447 12.24 -8.70 17.89
C ALA A 447 13.51 -8.08 18.49
N ILE A 448 13.51 -6.77 18.78
CA ILE A 448 14.63 -6.08 19.43
C ILE A 448 14.86 -6.60 20.85
N VAL A 449 13.79 -6.83 21.61
CA VAL A 449 13.90 -7.42 22.96
C VAL A 449 14.40 -8.86 22.89
N ILE A 450 13.93 -9.65 21.94
CA ILE A 450 14.40 -11.01 21.70
C ILE A 450 15.87 -11.01 21.26
N GLU A 451 16.27 -10.12 20.37
CA GLU A 451 17.66 -9.98 19.92
C GLU A 451 18.58 -9.56 21.09
N LYS A 452 18.17 -8.58 21.87
CA LYS A 452 18.90 -8.16 23.08
C LYS A 452 19.01 -9.28 24.10
N GLN A 453 17.92 -10.03 24.32
CA GLN A 453 17.91 -11.20 25.19
C GLN A 453 18.77 -12.35 24.61
N GLN A 454 18.72 -12.57 23.28
CA GLN A 454 19.56 -13.58 22.63
C GLN A 454 21.04 -13.23 22.69
N ASN A 455 21.41 -11.97 22.49
CA ASN A 455 22.78 -11.51 22.62
C ASN A 455 23.28 -11.59 24.07
N HIS A 456 22.44 -11.23 25.03
CA HIS A 456 22.75 -11.41 26.44
C HIS A 456 22.83 -12.88 26.83
N MET A 457 21.94 -13.71 26.31
CA MET A 457 21.99 -15.17 26.49
C MET A 457 23.20 -15.82 25.82
N ARG A 458 23.65 -15.33 24.65
CA ARG A 458 24.88 -15.79 24.00
C ARG A 458 26.12 -15.49 24.84
N LEU A 459 26.21 -14.29 25.44
CA LEU A 459 27.31 -13.93 26.33
C LEU A 459 27.32 -14.81 27.61
N LEU A 460 26.16 -15.05 28.20
CA LEU A 460 26.03 -15.96 29.35
C LEU A 460 26.29 -17.42 28.97
N GLN A 461 25.89 -17.83 27.77
CA GLN A 461 26.15 -19.16 27.25
C GLN A 461 27.64 -19.40 26.95
N MET A 462 28.33 -18.43 26.36
CA MET A 462 29.78 -18.57 26.15
C MET A 462 30.56 -18.75 27.44
N SER A 463 30.18 -18.07 28.50
CA SER A 463 30.77 -18.24 29.84
C SER A 463 30.44 -19.61 30.50
N SER A 464 29.24 -20.14 30.27
CA SER A 464 28.85 -21.46 30.81
C SER A 464 29.36 -22.63 29.96
N TYR A 465 29.57 -22.45 28.67
CA TYR A 465 30.09 -23.51 27.78
C TYR A 465 31.53 -23.89 28.10
N LEU A 466 32.36 -22.97 28.61
CA LEU A 466 33.72 -23.24 29.07
C LEU A 466 33.76 -24.22 30.27
N TRP A 467 32.73 -24.20 31.11
CA TRP A 467 32.66 -25.08 32.27
C TRP A 467 31.88 -26.40 32.03
N ILE A 468 30.96 -26.37 31.07
CA ILE A 468 30.09 -27.54 30.80
C ILE A 468 30.71 -28.46 29.73
N SER A 469 31.60 -27.93 28.85
CA SER A 469 32.22 -28.73 27.79
C SER A 469 33.04 -29.92 28.28
N LEU A 470 33.62 -29.82 29.48
CA LEU A 470 34.44 -30.90 30.06
C LEU A 470 33.58 -32.04 30.65
N CYS A 471 32.39 -31.75 31.16
CA CYS A 471 31.48 -32.75 31.74
C CYS A 471 30.50 -33.38 30.74
N LEU A 472 30.30 -32.70 29.57
CA LEU A 472 29.25 -33.08 28.61
C LEU A 472 29.69 -34.00 27.48
N LEU A 473 31.01 -34.20 27.31
CA LEU A 473 31.50 -35.03 26.20
C LEU A 473 31.03 -36.48 26.32
N LEU A 474 30.87 -37.00 27.54
CA LEU A 474 30.41 -38.38 27.83
C LEU A 474 28.87 -38.51 27.83
N ILE A 475 28.16 -37.47 28.22
CA ILE A 475 26.68 -37.47 28.23
C ILE A 475 26.12 -37.10 26.86
N LEU A 476 26.89 -36.38 26.05
CA LEU A 476 26.50 -35.85 24.75
C LEU A 476 26.12 -36.92 23.72
N VAL A 477 26.81 -38.05 23.73
CA VAL A 477 26.55 -39.15 22.77
C VAL A 477 25.18 -39.80 23.03
N LEU A 478 24.83 -40.03 24.27
CA LEU A 478 23.51 -40.63 24.62
C LEU A 478 22.36 -39.66 24.47
N ILE A 479 22.58 -38.36 24.79
CA ILE A 479 21.58 -37.32 24.60
C ILE A 479 21.41 -36.98 23.11
N PHE A 480 22.49 -37.03 22.32
CA PHE A 480 22.45 -36.76 20.89
C PHE A 480 21.56 -37.76 20.13
N ILE A 481 21.64 -39.04 20.45
CA ILE A 481 20.80 -40.09 19.86
C ILE A 481 19.33 -39.87 20.23
N TYR A 482 19.03 -39.55 21.48
CA TYR A 482 17.65 -39.28 21.93
C TYR A 482 17.06 -38.00 21.34
N LEU A 483 17.86 -36.93 21.24
CA LEU A 483 17.43 -35.67 20.69
C LEU A 483 17.27 -35.72 19.15
N TYR A 484 18.08 -36.54 18.48
CA TYR A 484 17.98 -36.73 17.04
C TYR A 484 16.65 -37.40 16.65
N ASP A 485 16.25 -38.44 17.37
CA ASP A 485 14.99 -39.16 17.16
C ASP A 485 13.77 -38.23 17.44
N LYS A 486 13.85 -37.46 18.51
CA LYS A 486 12.78 -36.49 18.88
C LYS A 486 12.66 -35.32 17.90
N LYS A 487 13.77 -34.87 17.32
CA LYS A 487 13.82 -33.80 16.35
C LYS A 487 13.27 -34.23 14.98
N GLN A 488 13.53 -35.47 14.57
CA GLN A 488 12.96 -36.07 13.37
C GLN A 488 11.43 -36.11 13.45
N LYS A 489 10.89 -36.53 14.57
CA LYS A 489 9.42 -36.58 14.78
C LYS A 489 8.77 -35.20 14.77
N ALA A 490 9.43 -34.20 15.40
CA ALA A 490 8.93 -32.81 15.41
C ALA A 490 9.00 -32.16 14.03
N TYR A 491 10.04 -32.43 13.24
CA TYR A 491 10.20 -31.91 11.87
C TYR A 491 9.10 -32.42 10.92
N ILE A 492 8.75 -33.70 11.02
CA ILE A 492 7.68 -34.32 10.24
C ILE A 492 6.32 -33.67 10.55
N THR A 493 6.06 -33.39 11.85
CA THR A 493 4.80 -32.77 12.30
C THR A 493 4.66 -31.31 11.79
N VAL A 494 5.76 -30.55 11.78
CA VAL A 494 5.77 -29.16 11.26
C VAL A 494 5.59 -29.13 9.74
N GLN A 495 6.24 -30.05 9.02
CA GLN A 495 6.06 -30.16 7.56
C GLN A 495 4.62 -30.53 7.18
N GLN A 496 3.99 -31.43 7.94
CA GLN A 496 2.59 -31.79 7.70
C GLN A 496 1.65 -30.60 7.96
N LYS A 497 1.86 -29.83 9.03
CA LYS A 497 1.06 -28.61 9.31
C LYS A 497 1.23 -27.53 8.24
N ASN A 498 2.46 -27.30 7.75
CA ASN A 498 2.72 -26.37 6.68
C ASN A 498 2.07 -26.79 5.34
N LYS A 499 2.09 -28.11 5.05
CA LYS A 499 1.43 -28.64 3.84
C LYS A 499 -0.09 -28.51 3.88
N ILE A 500 -0.69 -28.73 5.05
CA ILE A 500 -2.13 -28.53 5.26
C ILE A 500 -2.49 -27.04 5.12
N ALA A 501 -1.67 -26.12 5.65
CA ALA A 501 -1.88 -24.69 5.51
C ALA A 501 -1.76 -24.23 4.03
N GLU A 502 -0.80 -24.77 3.27
CA GLU A 502 -0.62 -24.52 1.85
C GLU A 502 -1.84 -25.00 1.02
N LEU A 503 -2.31 -26.21 1.29
CA LEU A 503 -3.50 -26.76 0.62
C LEU A 503 -4.78 -26.01 0.99
N LYS A 504 -4.90 -25.51 2.21
CA LYS A 504 -6.01 -24.63 2.65
C LYS A 504 -6.00 -23.31 1.89
N MET A 505 -4.82 -22.67 1.76
CA MET A 505 -4.66 -21.42 1.00
C MET A 505 -4.93 -21.60 -0.50
N GLU A 506 -4.50 -22.69 -1.10
CA GLU A 506 -4.77 -23.02 -2.48
C GLU A 506 -6.28 -23.25 -2.74
N ASN A 507 -6.96 -23.88 -1.80
CA ASN A 507 -8.41 -24.10 -1.85
C ASN A 507 -9.20 -22.77 -1.73
N ILE A 508 -8.76 -21.85 -0.87
CA ILE A 508 -9.36 -20.51 -0.74
C ILE A 508 -9.13 -19.69 -2.03
N ARG A 509 -7.95 -19.74 -2.61
CA ARG A 509 -7.61 -19.05 -3.88
C ARG A 509 -8.40 -19.57 -5.07
N ASN A 510 -8.68 -20.86 -5.11
CA ASN A 510 -9.47 -21.50 -6.18
C ASN A 510 -10.98 -21.24 -6.05
N ARG A 511 -11.46 -20.68 -4.94
CA ARG A 511 -12.88 -20.29 -4.74
C ARG A 511 -13.28 -19.04 -5.54
N ILE A 512 -12.33 -18.19 -5.92
CA ILE A 512 -12.60 -17.12 -6.87
C ILE A 512 -12.89 -17.81 -8.20
N SER A 513 -14.15 -18.06 -8.46
CA SER A 513 -14.55 -18.73 -9.70
C SER A 513 -14.19 -17.84 -10.89
N PRO A 514 -13.09 -18.12 -11.61
CA PRO A 514 -12.78 -17.44 -12.86
C PRO A 514 -13.98 -17.53 -13.81
N HIS A 515 -14.73 -18.58 -13.67
CA HIS A 515 -15.94 -18.88 -14.44
C HIS A 515 -17.09 -17.89 -14.15
N PHE A 516 -17.25 -17.40 -12.91
CA PHE A 516 -18.23 -16.34 -12.61
C PHE A 516 -17.80 -15.03 -13.29
N ILE A 517 -16.55 -14.63 -13.13
CA ILE A 517 -16.00 -13.42 -13.75
C ILE A 517 -16.05 -13.55 -15.28
N PHE A 518 -15.63 -14.68 -15.86
CA PHE A 518 -15.70 -14.93 -17.29
C PHE A 518 -17.14 -15.02 -17.81
N ASN A 519 -18.07 -15.63 -17.09
CA ASN A 519 -19.46 -15.71 -17.52
C ASN A 519 -20.16 -14.35 -17.50
N VAL A 520 -19.88 -13.53 -16.48
CA VAL A 520 -20.39 -12.17 -16.39
C VAL A 520 -19.76 -11.29 -17.47
N LEU A 521 -18.47 -11.39 -17.75
CA LEU A 521 -17.76 -10.64 -18.78
C LEU A 521 -18.10 -11.13 -20.21
N ASN A 522 -18.07 -12.43 -20.50
CA ASN A 522 -18.41 -12.97 -21.82
C ASN A 522 -19.87 -12.73 -22.19
N ARG A 523 -20.78 -12.68 -21.22
CA ARG A 523 -22.18 -12.32 -21.46
C ARG A 523 -22.34 -10.84 -21.78
N SER A 524 -21.45 -9.99 -21.27
CA SER A 524 -21.38 -8.56 -21.62
C SER A 524 -20.84 -8.34 -23.04
N ILE A 525 -19.99 -9.23 -23.54
CA ILE A 525 -19.31 -9.14 -24.84
C ILE A 525 -20.18 -9.68 -26.00
N ASN A 526 -21.03 -10.67 -25.74
CA ASN A 526 -21.77 -11.39 -26.79
C ASN A 526 -23.10 -10.74 -27.23
N TYR A 527 -23.43 -9.53 -26.72
CA TYR A 527 -24.65 -8.82 -27.12
C TYR A 527 -24.37 -7.66 -28.07
N ASN A 528 -24.57 -7.92 -29.36
CA ASN A 528 -24.32 -6.99 -30.47
C ASN A 528 -25.35 -5.85 -30.63
N GLU A 529 -26.27 -5.59 -29.68
CA GLU A 529 -27.37 -4.64 -29.95
C GLU A 529 -27.85 -3.74 -28.81
N LEU A 530 -27.22 -3.68 -27.64
CA LEU A 530 -27.73 -2.78 -26.60
C LEU A 530 -26.60 -2.04 -25.88
N CYS A 531 -26.61 -0.72 -26.06
CA CYS A 531 -25.91 0.24 -25.21
C CYS A 531 -26.19 -0.06 -23.73
N PHE A 532 -25.19 -0.60 -23.01
CA PHE A 532 -25.27 -0.63 -21.56
C PHE A 532 -25.45 0.79 -21.02
N LYS A 533 -26.50 1.02 -20.28
CA LYS A 533 -26.65 2.26 -19.51
C LYS A 533 -25.49 2.30 -18.49
N LYS A 534 -24.90 3.48 -18.29
CA LYS A 534 -23.78 3.73 -17.35
C LYS A 534 -24.03 3.13 -15.95
N GLU A 535 -25.30 3.04 -15.56
CA GLU A 535 -25.79 2.44 -14.31
C GLU A 535 -25.56 0.93 -14.23
N GLU A 536 -25.77 0.18 -15.31
CA GLU A 536 -25.63 -1.29 -15.31
C GLU A 536 -24.15 -1.71 -15.22
N ILE A 537 -23.25 -0.96 -15.87
CA ILE A 537 -21.80 -1.21 -15.73
C ILE A 537 -21.36 -0.92 -14.29
N SER A 538 -21.89 0.13 -13.68
CA SER A 538 -21.60 0.47 -12.28
C SER A 538 -22.08 -0.61 -11.31
N GLU A 539 -23.29 -1.15 -11.52
CA GLU A 539 -23.84 -2.28 -10.73
C GLU A 539 -23.00 -3.55 -10.90
N LEU A 540 -22.55 -3.84 -12.11
CA LEU A 540 -21.68 -4.97 -12.41
C LEU A 540 -20.32 -4.86 -11.73
N VAL A 541 -19.69 -3.70 -11.81
CA VAL A 541 -18.40 -3.44 -11.12
C VAL A 541 -18.56 -3.54 -9.61
N LYS A 542 -19.67 -3.05 -9.06
CA LYS A 542 -20.00 -3.18 -7.64
C LYS A 542 -20.15 -4.65 -7.25
N LEU A 543 -20.86 -5.43 -8.04
CA LEU A 543 -21.07 -6.86 -7.81
C LEU A 543 -19.73 -7.64 -7.86
N LEU A 544 -18.88 -7.38 -8.86
CA LEU A 544 -17.56 -8.00 -8.97
C LEU A 544 -16.66 -7.65 -7.77
N ARG A 545 -16.69 -6.40 -7.33
CA ARG A 545 -15.94 -5.95 -6.15
C ARG A 545 -16.44 -6.62 -4.86
N GLN A 546 -17.76 -6.71 -4.70
CA GLN A 546 -18.39 -7.43 -3.56
C GLN A 546 -18.01 -8.90 -3.59
N ASN A 547 -18.10 -9.58 -4.74
CA ASN A 547 -17.72 -10.97 -4.88
C ASN A 547 -16.27 -11.22 -4.48
N LEU A 548 -15.35 -10.37 -4.93
CA LEU A 548 -13.93 -10.45 -4.57
C LEU A 548 -13.74 -10.31 -3.04
N SER A 549 -14.35 -9.29 -2.45
CA SER A 549 -14.26 -9.04 -1.01
C SER A 549 -14.83 -10.19 -0.17
N LEU A 550 -15.98 -10.76 -0.58
CA LEU A 550 -16.60 -11.89 0.11
C LEU A 550 -15.79 -13.19 -0.04
N SER A 551 -15.13 -13.38 -1.19
CA SER A 551 -14.32 -14.58 -1.44
C SER A 551 -12.99 -14.61 -0.67
N GLU A 552 -12.52 -13.47 -0.16
CA GLU A 552 -11.32 -13.39 0.68
C GLU A 552 -11.58 -13.85 2.12
N GLN A 553 -12.83 -13.88 2.58
CA GLN A 553 -13.22 -14.25 3.93
C GLN A 553 -13.69 -15.68 4.00
N LEU A 554 -13.37 -16.37 5.08
CA LEU A 554 -13.81 -17.75 5.31
C LEU A 554 -15.30 -17.82 5.70
N TYR A 555 -15.75 -16.82 6.43
CA TYR A 555 -17.14 -16.63 6.87
C TYR A 555 -17.51 -15.15 6.84
N ILE A 556 -18.78 -14.85 6.66
CA ILE A 556 -19.32 -13.50 6.56
C ILE A 556 -20.67 -13.45 7.31
N SER A 557 -21.17 -12.24 7.57
CA SER A 557 -22.50 -12.11 8.13
C SER A 557 -23.57 -12.51 7.11
N LEU A 558 -24.65 -13.09 7.59
CA LEU A 558 -25.81 -13.44 6.76
C LEU A 558 -26.32 -12.23 5.97
N LYS A 559 -26.30 -11.05 6.60
CA LYS A 559 -26.68 -9.79 5.95
C LYS A 559 -25.81 -9.44 4.74
N GLU A 560 -24.50 -9.60 4.85
CA GLU A 560 -23.59 -9.32 3.74
C GLU A 560 -23.85 -10.25 2.56
N GLU A 561 -24.07 -11.53 2.83
CA GLU A 561 -24.36 -12.50 1.79
C GLU A 561 -25.72 -12.24 1.13
N LEU A 562 -26.75 -11.94 1.93
CA LEU A 562 -28.07 -11.59 1.40
C LEU A 562 -28.06 -10.30 0.57
N ASN A 563 -27.27 -9.31 0.95
CA ASN A 563 -27.10 -8.08 0.18
C ASN A 563 -26.42 -8.36 -1.17
N PHE A 564 -25.42 -9.22 -1.19
CA PHE A 564 -24.81 -9.66 -2.43
C PHE A 564 -25.82 -10.39 -3.31
N VAL A 565 -26.55 -11.35 -2.74
CA VAL A 565 -27.58 -12.14 -3.44
C VAL A 565 -28.66 -11.24 -4.03
N ARG A 566 -29.15 -10.25 -3.29
CA ARG A 566 -30.12 -9.25 -3.79
C ARG A 566 -29.59 -8.53 -5.02
N THR A 567 -28.34 -8.06 -4.94
CA THR A 567 -27.68 -7.34 -6.04
C THR A 567 -27.52 -8.25 -7.26
N TYR A 568 -27.09 -9.48 -7.04
CA TYR A 568 -26.92 -10.49 -8.10
C TYR A 568 -28.23 -10.83 -8.78
N VAL A 569 -29.26 -11.15 -8.00
CA VAL A 569 -30.60 -11.51 -8.53
C VAL A 569 -31.22 -10.31 -9.25
N HIS A 570 -31.07 -9.08 -8.72
CA HIS A 570 -31.56 -7.88 -9.41
C HIS A 570 -30.91 -7.73 -10.81
N LEU A 571 -29.61 -7.96 -10.91
CA LEU A 571 -28.91 -7.86 -12.19
C LEU A 571 -29.33 -8.96 -13.20
N GLU A 572 -29.46 -10.20 -12.72
CA GLU A 572 -29.84 -11.34 -13.58
C GLU A 572 -31.36 -11.37 -13.90
N SER A 573 -32.20 -10.84 -13.01
CA SER A 573 -33.66 -10.80 -13.21
C SER A 573 -34.09 -9.89 -14.38
N LYS A 574 -33.32 -8.86 -14.70
CA LYS A 574 -33.58 -7.99 -15.88
C LYS A 574 -33.66 -8.76 -17.20
N ARG A 575 -33.25 -10.02 -17.20
CA ARG A 575 -33.17 -10.93 -18.37
C ARG A 575 -34.16 -12.08 -18.31
N LEU A 576 -34.98 -12.13 -17.27
CA LEU A 576 -35.97 -13.18 -17.07
C LEU A 576 -37.37 -12.57 -17.14
N ASP A 577 -38.15 -13.05 -18.07
CA ASP A 577 -39.55 -12.67 -18.12
C ASP A 577 -40.35 -13.36 -17.00
N GLN A 578 -41.31 -12.67 -16.42
CA GLN A 578 -42.21 -13.19 -15.37
C GLN A 578 -41.45 -13.80 -14.17
N PHE A 579 -40.45 -13.08 -13.65
CA PHE A 579 -39.66 -13.53 -12.52
C PHE A 579 -40.04 -12.84 -11.23
N SER A 580 -40.21 -13.63 -10.16
CA SER A 580 -40.42 -13.15 -8.79
C SER A 580 -39.29 -13.64 -7.86
N PHE A 581 -38.87 -12.77 -6.97
CA PHE A 581 -37.86 -13.07 -5.96
C PHE A 581 -38.29 -12.58 -4.59
N GLU A 582 -38.31 -13.47 -3.63
CA GLU A 582 -38.70 -13.18 -2.26
C GLU A 582 -37.65 -13.66 -1.26
N ILE A 583 -37.40 -12.84 -0.23
CA ILE A 583 -36.65 -13.24 0.95
C ILE A 583 -37.57 -13.09 2.15
N GLU A 584 -37.96 -14.20 2.73
CA GLU A 584 -38.76 -14.28 3.95
C GLU A 584 -37.82 -14.53 5.12
N GLN A 585 -37.76 -13.57 6.03
CA GLN A 585 -36.95 -13.66 7.23
C GLN A 585 -37.86 -13.60 8.44
N ALA A 586 -37.78 -14.61 9.31
CA ALA A 586 -38.54 -14.62 10.54
C ALA A 586 -38.11 -13.46 11.48
N PRO A 587 -39.05 -12.89 12.26
CA PRO A 587 -38.76 -11.71 13.09
C PRO A 587 -37.70 -11.91 14.17
N ASP A 588 -37.45 -13.14 14.56
CA ASP A 588 -36.46 -13.55 15.57
C ASP A 588 -35.05 -13.80 15.01
N VAL A 589 -34.86 -13.65 13.70
CA VAL A 589 -33.56 -13.82 13.03
C VAL A 589 -32.85 -12.47 12.92
N ASN A 590 -31.70 -12.34 13.57
CA ASN A 590 -30.83 -11.16 13.40
C ASN A 590 -29.71 -11.48 12.40
N ASP A 591 -29.88 -11.05 11.16
CA ASP A 591 -28.95 -11.31 10.06
C ASP A 591 -27.55 -10.69 10.23
N GLN A 592 -27.38 -9.73 11.14
CA GLN A 592 -26.07 -9.12 11.46
C GLN A 592 -25.24 -9.97 12.43
N GLN A 593 -25.89 -10.81 13.24
CA GLN A 593 -25.22 -11.62 14.25
C GLN A 593 -25.01 -13.06 13.83
N ILE A 594 -25.66 -13.49 12.75
CA ILE A 594 -25.47 -14.82 12.20
C ILE A 594 -24.34 -14.79 11.18
N PHE A 595 -23.31 -15.57 11.43
CA PHE A 595 -22.20 -15.77 10.50
C PHE A 595 -22.39 -17.09 9.74
N ILE A 596 -21.98 -17.08 8.48
CA ILE A 596 -22.09 -18.26 7.60
C ILE A 596 -20.80 -18.38 6.75
N PRO A 597 -20.42 -19.56 6.28
CA PRO A 597 -19.35 -19.70 5.31
C PRO A 597 -19.62 -18.84 4.07
N SER A 598 -18.61 -18.14 3.59
CA SER A 598 -18.75 -17.29 2.39
C SER A 598 -19.27 -18.08 1.21
N MET A 599 -20.15 -17.50 0.41
CA MET A 599 -20.76 -18.07 -0.79
C MET A 599 -21.75 -19.22 -0.53
N LEU A 600 -22.19 -19.41 0.70
CA LEU A 600 -23.09 -20.49 1.09
C LEU A 600 -24.46 -20.36 0.40
N ILE A 601 -25.02 -19.14 0.35
CA ILE A 601 -26.29 -18.82 -0.30
C ILE A 601 -26.08 -18.44 -1.78
N GLN A 602 -25.00 -17.74 -2.05
CA GLN A 602 -24.68 -17.27 -3.41
C GLN A 602 -24.65 -18.40 -4.42
N ILE A 603 -23.93 -19.49 -4.13
CA ILE A 603 -23.74 -20.59 -5.08
C ILE A 603 -25.07 -21.31 -5.41
N PRO A 604 -25.93 -21.68 -4.45
CA PRO A 604 -27.26 -22.23 -4.75
C PRO A 604 -28.15 -21.28 -5.55
N VAL A 605 -28.18 -20.00 -5.22
CA VAL A 605 -28.93 -18.98 -5.95
C VAL A 605 -28.43 -18.85 -7.39
N GLU A 606 -27.13 -18.84 -7.58
CA GLU A 606 -26.51 -18.81 -8.91
C GLU A 606 -26.91 -20.05 -9.72
N ASN A 607 -26.92 -21.23 -9.11
CA ASN A 607 -27.35 -22.47 -9.73
C ASN A 607 -28.83 -22.44 -10.10
N ALA A 608 -29.69 -22.01 -9.19
CA ALA A 608 -31.14 -21.86 -9.42
C ALA A 608 -31.40 -20.92 -10.62
N MET A 609 -30.77 -19.75 -10.64
CA MET A 609 -30.92 -18.76 -11.71
C MET A 609 -30.41 -19.28 -13.07
N LYS A 610 -29.24 -19.94 -13.09
CA LYS A 610 -28.59 -20.38 -14.33
C LYS A 610 -29.19 -21.67 -14.90
N HIS A 611 -29.43 -22.64 -14.04
CA HIS A 611 -29.76 -24.01 -14.44
C HIS A 611 -31.23 -24.33 -14.26
N GLY A 612 -31.89 -23.79 -13.24
CA GLY A 612 -33.31 -23.99 -13.02
C GLY A 612 -34.18 -23.02 -13.82
N LEU A 613 -34.10 -21.75 -13.48
CA LEU A 613 -35.08 -20.74 -13.91
C LEU A 613 -34.84 -20.21 -15.32
N ARG A 614 -33.63 -20.23 -15.84
CA ARG A 614 -33.31 -19.68 -17.16
C ARG A 614 -33.97 -20.45 -18.29
N ALA A 615 -34.06 -21.75 -18.16
CA ALA A 615 -34.63 -22.66 -19.19
C ALA A 615 -36.13 -22.86 -19.00
N LYS A 616 -36.73 -22.37 -17.93
CA LYS A 616 -38.14 -22.55 -17.64
C LYS A 616 -38.99 -21.60 -18.48
N GLU A 617 -40.09 -22.09 -19.04
CA GLU A 617 -41.15 -21.29 -19.65
C GLU A 617 -42.21 -20.94 -18.60
N GLY A 618 -42.78 -19.73 -18.67
CA GLY A 618 -43.79 -19.25 -17.73
C GLY A 618 -43.21 -18.57 -16.46
N GLU A 619 -43.99 -18.58 -15.38
CA GLU A 619 -43.63 -17.89 -14.17
C GLU A 619 -42.44 -18.53 -13.45
N LYS A 620 -41.46 -17.71 -13.13
CA LYS A 620 -40.19 -18.10 -12.50
C LYS A 620 -40.15 -17.56 -11.09
N ARG A 621 -39.90 -18.42 -10.15
CA ARG A 621 -39.88 -18.04 -8.73
C ARG A 621 -38.62 -18.52 -8.04
N LEU A 622 -38.01 -17.61 -7.30
CA LEU A 622 -36.90 -17.91 -6.40
C LEU A 622 -37.28 -17.38 -5.02
N ARG A 623 -37.27 -18.23 -4.01
CA ARG A 623 -37.60 -17.88 -2.65
C ARG A 623 -36.51 -18.30 -1.69
N ILE A 624 -36.11 -17.41 -0.77
CA ILE A 624 -35.19 -17.71 0.33
C ILE A 624 -35.97 -17.53 1.63
N ARG A 625 -36.04 -18.59 2.41
CA ARG A 625 -36.64 -18.55 3.75
C ARG A 625 -35.58 -18.74 4.81
N ILE A 626 -35.60 -17.88 5.83
CA ILE A 626 -34.67 -17.92 6.94
C ILE A 626 -35.48 -17.91 8.22
N GLN A 627 -35.33 -18.98 8.99
CA GLN A 627 -36.11 -19.16 10.24
C GLN A 627 -35.23 -19.81 11.30
N ARG A 628 -35.59 -19.67 12.55
CA ARG A 628 -34.96 -20.37 13.66
C ARG A 628 -35.74 -21.64 14.03
N GLU A 629 -35.03 -22.71 14.24
CA GLU A 629 -35.56 -23.96 14.77
C GLU A 629 -34.73 -24.39 16.00
N GLY A 630 -35.19 -24.00 17.20
CA GLY A 630 -34.43 -24.22 18.44
C GLY A 630 -33.12 -23.44 18.47
N ASN A 631 -31.97 -24.12 18.55
CA ASN A 631 -30.63 -23.55 18.56
C ASN A 631 -29.97 -23.56 17.16
N HIS A 632 -30.77 -23.59 16.11
CA HIS A 632 -30.25 -23.65 14.74
C HIS A 632 -30.91 -22.57 13.89
N THR A 633 -30.17 -22.05 12.95
CA THR A 633 -30.66 -21.20 11.88
C THR A 633 -30.83 -22.05 10.61
N LEU A 634 -32.06 -22.11 10.12
CA LEU A 634 -32.42 -22.83 8.92
C LEU A 634 -32.56 -21.87 7.75
N ILE A 635 -31.80 -22.10 6.70
CA ILE A 635 -31.82 -21.32 5.46
C ILE A 635 -32.28 -22.24 4.34
N ARG A 636 -33.45 -21.96 3.77
CA ARG A 636 -34.02 -22.72 2.63
C ARG A 636 -34.04 -21.84 1.39
N ILE A 637 -33.46 -22.35 0.30
CA ILE A 637 -33.43 -21.69 -1.01
C ILE A 637 -34.25 -22.56 -1.95
N GLN A 638 -35.34 -22.05 -2.45
CA GLN A 638 -36.29 -22.77 -3.27
C GLN A 638 -36.45 -22.10 -4.64
N ASP A 639 -36.41 -22.89 -5.69
CA ASP A 639 -36.76 -22.47 -7.05
C ASP A 639 -37.90 -23.38 -7.60
N ASN A 640 -38.53 -22.92 -8.66
CA ASN A 640 -39.51 -23.68 -9.40
C ASN A 640 -39.02 -24.09 -10.81
N GLY A 641 -37.72 -24.32 -10.96
CA GLY A 641 -37.06 -24.52 -12.25
C GLY A 641 -37.13 -25.92 -12.87
N GLY A 642 -38.05 -26.81 -12.42
CA GLY A 642 -38.26 -28.12 -13.00
C GLY A 642 -37.53 -29.28 -12.32
N GLY A 643 -36.87 -29.05 -11.19
CA GLY A 643 -36.24 -30.10 -10.38
C GLY A 643 -34.89 -30.60 -10.90
N LEU A 644 -34.23 -31.43 -10.10
CA LEU A 644 -33.01 -32.15 -10.51
C LEU A 644 -33.39 -33.33 -11.38
N ARG A 645 -32.74 -33.54 -12.52
CA ARG A 645 -32.91 -34.72 -13.38
C ARG A 645 -32.42 -35.96 -12.64
N ASP A 646 -33.19 -37.07 -12.74
CA ASP A 646 -32.88 -38.36 -12.14
C ASP A 646 -31.58 -38.94 -12.73
N GLN A 647 -30.45 -38.48 -12.26
CA GLN A 647 -29.17 -39.20 -12.38
C GLN A 647 -28.62 -39.40 -10.96
N PRO A 648 -28.13 -40.61 -10.61
CA PRO A 648 -27.54 -40.86 -9.30
C PRO A 648 -26.40 -39.88 -9.10
N ILE A 649 -26.43 -39.18 -7.99
CA ILE A 649 -25.38 -38.22 -7.56
C ILE A 649 -24.10 -39.05 -7.31
N HIS A 650 -23.42 -39.46 -8.39
CA HIS A 650 -22.01 -39.87 -8.28
C HIS A 650 -21.15 -38.63 -8.11
N ASN A 651 -20.20 -38.68 -7.20
CA ASN A 651 -19.31 -37.58 -6.73
C ASN A 651 -18.63 -36.75 -7.86
N ASP A 652 -18.66 -37.22 -9.11
CA ASP A 652 -17.98 -36.53 -10.22
C ASP A 652 -18.89 -35.57 -11.04
N ASN A 653 -20.22 -35.61 -10.83
CA ASN A 653 -21.19 -34.79 -11.59
C ASN A 653 -21.83 -33.64 -10.74
N VAL A 654 -21.42 -33.47 -9.52
CA VAL A 654 -21.84 -32.33 -8.71
C VAL A 654 -21.15 -31.08 -9.27
N GLY A 655 -21.92 -30.07 -9.68
CA GLY A 655 -21.39 -28.84 -10.23
C GLY A 655 -20.30 -28.23 -9.32
N PHE A 656 -19.26 -27.67 -9.92
CA PHE A 656 -18.05 -27.21 -9.25
C PHE A 656 -18.32 -26.37 -7.98
N GLY A 657 -19.37 -25.53 -8.00
CA GLY A 657 -19.79 -24.71 -6.87
C GLY A 657 -20.28 -25.51 -5.67
N LEU A 658 -21.14 -26.50 -5.86
CA LEU A 658 -21.67 -27.36 -4.80
C LEU A 658 -20.57 -28.22 -4.16
N LYS A 659 -19.59 -28.67 -4.96
CA LYS A 659 -18.42 -29.38 -4.45
C LYS A 659 -17.59 -28.52 -3.50
N ILE A 660 -17.43 -27.23 -3.81
CA ILE A 660 -16.75 -26.28 -2.92
C ILE A 660 -17.50 -26.11 -1.60
N ILE A 661 -18.82 -25.91 -1.63
CA ILE A 661 -19.63 -25.80 -0.41
C ILE A 661 -19.47 -27.05 0.45
N THR A 662 -19.66 -28.25 -0.15
CA THR A 662 -19.55 -29.53 0.58
C THR A 662 -18.18 -29.72 1.21
N GLN A 663 -17.11 -29.40 0.49
CA GLN A 663 -15.74 -29.48 1.01
C GLN A 663 -15.51 -28.45 2.16
N THR A 664 -16.04 -27.25 2.03
CA THR A 664 -15.94 -26.22 3.07
C THR A 664 -16.68 -26.65 4.32
N ILE A 665 -17.90 -27.14 4.19
CA ILE A 665 -18.71 -27.65 5.30
C ILE A 665 -17.98 -28.84 5.96
N SER A 666 -17.43 -29.77 5.18
CA SER A 666 -16.68 -30.91 5.71
C SER A 666 -15.48 -30.49 6.55
N LEU A 667 -14.68 -29.54 6.05
CA LEU A 667 -13.51 -29.01 6.76
C LEU A 667 -13.89 -28.31 8.07
N LEU A 668 -14.91 -27.44 8.03
CA LEU A 668 -15.38 -26.75 9.22
C LEU A 668 -16.00 -27.72 10.25
N ASN A 669 -16.69 -28.73 9.77
CA ASN A 669 -17.30 -29.75 10.61
C ASN A 669 -16.28 -30.65 11.32
N GLU A 670 -15.02 -30.73 10.88
CA GLU A 670 -13.98 -31.50 11.59
C GLU A 670 -13.69 -30.95 12.99
N HIS A 671 -13.84 -29.64 13.18
CA HIS A 671 -13.50 -28.94 14.43
C HIS A 671 -14.72 -28.58 15.29
N ASN A 672 -15.93 -28.84 14.82
CA ASN A 672 -17.18 -28.51 15.51
C ASN A 672 -17.87 -29.76 16.07
N LYS A 673 -18.46 -29.65 17.28
CA LYS A 673 -19.25 -30.73 17.91
C LYS A 673 -20.58 -30.91 17.21
N GLU A 674 -21.30 -29.80 17.00
CA GLU A 674 -22.51 -29.77 16.20
C GLU A 674 -22.15 -29.48 14.76
N LYS A 675 -22.83 -30.12 13.82
CA LYS A 675 -22.46 -30.11 12.41
C LYS A 675 -23.37 -29.17 11.63
N LEU A 676 -22.81 -28.38 10.74
CA LEU A 676 -23.53 -27.70 9.70
C LEU A 676 -23.95 -28.75 8.67
N GLU A 677 -25.24 -28.82 8.37
CA GLU A 677 -25.80 -29.77 7.43
C GLU A 677 -26.27 -29.10 6.15
N LEU A 678 -26.04 -29.77 5.03
CA LEU A 678 -26.54 -29.38 3.71
C LEU A 678 -27.43 -30.51 3.18
N GLN A 679 -28.66 -30.17 2.82
CA GLN A 679 -29.61 -31.06 2.16
C GLN A 679 -30.08 -30.43 0.86
N ILE A 680 -30.17 -31.23 -0.20
CA ILE A 680 -30.64 -30.81 -1.53
C ILE A 680 -31.63 -31.85 -2.03
N HIS A 681 -32.83 -31.42 -2.31
CA HIS A 681 -33.90 -32.32 -2.77
C HIS A 681 -34.85 -31.61 -3.73
N ASN A 682 -35.55 -32.43 -4.53
CA ASN A 682 -36.66 -31.96 -5.35
C ASN A 682 -37.88 -31.67 -4.47
N ILE A 683 -38.52 -30.54 -4.73
CA ILE A 683 -39.77 -30.18 -4.10
C ILE A 683 -40.91 -30.04 -5.11
N THR A 684 -42.12 -30.22 -4.64
CA THR A 684 -43.30 -29.77 -5.36
C THR A 684 -43.81 -28.52 -4.67
N THR A 685 -43.86 -27.40 -5.39
CA THR A 685 -44.32 -26.11 -4.86
C THR A 685 -45.84 -26.18 -4.54
N ASP A 686 -46.33 -25.25 -3.74
CA ASP A 686 -47.75 -25.15 -3.34
C ASP A 686 -48.69 -25.07 -4.54
N GLU A 687 -48.19 -24.77 -5.72
CA GLU A 687 -48.93 -24.69 -7.00
C GLU A 687 -48.73 -25.91 -7.89
N GLY A 688 -48.11 -26.96 -7.39
CA GLY A 688 -47.90 -28.22 -8.10
C GLY A 688 -46.75 -28.27 -9.11
N GLU A 689 -45.88 -27.25 -9.13
CA GLU A 689 -44.70 -27.20 -9.99
C GLU A 689 -43.48 -27.86 -9.28
N THR A 690 -42.65 -28.52 -10.08
CA THR A 690 -41.43 -29.15 -9.56
C THR A 690 -40.32 -28.14 -9.47
N GLY A 691 -39.56 -28.14 -8.37
CA GLY A 691 -38.39 -27.28 -8.16
C GLY A 691 -37.30 -27.96 -7.36
N VAL A 692 -36.29 -27.21 -6.99
CA VAL A 692 -35.20 -27.64 -6.11
C VAL A 692 -35.24 -26.84 -4.82
N GLU A 693 -35.05 -27.52 -3.70
CA GLU A 693 -34.78 -26.90 -2.41
C GLU A 693 -33.35 -27.24 -1.97
N VAL A 694 -32.60 -26.21 -1.61
CA VAL A 694 -31.31 -26.32 -0.92
C VAL A 694 -31.52 -25.82 0.50
N CYS A 695 -31.26 -26.66 1.47
CA CYS A 695 -31.47 -26.39 2.89
C CYS A 695 -30.15 -26.46 3.66
N PHE A 696 -29.84 -25.41 4.41
CA PHE A 696 -28.71 -25.36 5.34
C PHE A 696 -29.24 -25.29 6.75
N ASN A 697 -28.74 -26.18 7.60
CA ASN A 697 -29.03 -26.19 9.03
C ASN A 697 -27.75 -25.81 9.78
N ILE A 698 -27.72 -24.63 10.39
CA ILE A 698 -26.55 -24.00 10.96
C ILE A 698 -26.73 -23.88 12.46
N PRO A 699 -25.89 -24.56 13.30
CA PRO A 699 -25.95 -24.41 14.75
C PRO A 699 -25.55 -23.00 15.20
N ASP A 700 -26.18 -22.47 16.25
CA ASP A 700 -25.86 -21.14 16.80
C ASP A 700 -24.42 -21.08 17.38
N GLU A 701 -23.99 -22.14 18.05
CA GLU A 701 -22.64 -22.28 18.57
C GLU A 701 -21.74 -23.02 17.56
N TYR A 702 -21.40 -22.34 16.46
CA TYR A 702 -20.57 -22.91 15.42
C TYR A 702 -19.26 -22.09 15.24
N SER A 703 -18.10 -22.75 15.36
CA SER A 703 -16.81 -22.10 15.16
C SER A 703 -16.39 -22.18 13.70
N TYR A 704 -15.95 -21.05 13.17
CA TYR A 704 -15.39 -20.92 11.83
C TYR A 704 -13.86 -20.93 11.83
N GLU A 705 -13.22 -21.15 12.97
CA GLU A 705 -11.78 -21.33 13.09
C GLU A 705 -11.36 -22.71 12.58
N LEU A 706 -10.33 -22.77 11.72
CA LEU A 706 -9.79 -23.98 11.11
C LEU A 706 -8.52 -24.48 11.81
#